data_b154e7ec1492b73c4d058ccba29fa119
#
_entry.id   b154e7ec1492b73c4d058ccba29fa119
#
_cell.length_a   1.000
_cell.length_b   1.000
_cell.length_c   1.000
_cell.angle_alpha   90.00
_cell.angle_beta   90.00
_cell.angle_gamma   90.00
#
_symmetry.space_group_name_H-M   'P 1'
#
loop_
_entity.id
_entity.type
_entity.pdbx_description
1 polymer ?
#
loop_
_entity_poly.entity_id
_entity_poly.type
_entity_poly.pdbx_seq_one_letter_code
_entity_poly.pdbx_strand_id
1 'polypeptide(L)'
;MPRYIPDDVLEQIRLRADIVDVVQSYVPSLKKNGPSWKACCPFHHEKTPSFTVNPDRQYFKCFGCGKGGDVFSFVMELENLDFTSAAEQLAKKYGIIIPETPRRGPGGGRRESLDGQPEYGTRERLFTLHEKLASFYRRYLLEHKDGPVATYFRTRGIPDSIAQQFLIGASPDSWDAAIQFAHKEGFVDQELRDSGIVSSKEENQSHIYDRFRNRLMFPIWNETGRIVGFSARSVEADPQGWKYVNTPDTKIFHKGHLLYALNFARTSIPKAGSVVLCEGQLDAIAMHRAGVTHAVAPQGTAFTPDQAAILKRYTSTAVLATDNDNAGREAVFKDAAILLPLGFNVKVVRYPGAKDADETLSKFGADALAGAVRDARDFFEFALENALSQVDASTPAGRAAAANDVIYWLIQLENEVTRDEYFKWLAQKLDVPLASVQKVAERRLFDGARHPASAVRRQAGAVPPPKPRNTTLENAVFELLVLILDSEAYAKNAADDLPEGARGESVPGRAAECILLSAANGEWHDAPSSVLTSLEMEGADVSKLVEALDLASGHSAERAAIRAAQEDGKNAPPASCQAADPDLSEKFFRNTYNSSVRFILTDYYQRRRAELHARAKALPQDAPERKALFDEIKAISSALFELPRKYRVVI
;
A
#
# COMPACT_ATOMS: atom_id res chain seq x y z
N MET A 1 -25.87 -15.41 -11.02
CA MET A 1 -26.59 -15.95 -9.85
C MET A 1 -25.66 -16.91 -9.14
N PRO A 2 -25.60 -16.92 -7.81
CA PRO A 2 -24.72 -17.84 -7.11
C PRO A 2 -25.08 -19.29 -7.47
N ARG A 3 -24.04 -20.12 -7.65
CA ARG A 3 -24.17 -21.56 -7.90
C ARG A 3 -24.91 -22.20 -6.72
N TYR A 4 -25.99 -22.93 -6.96
CA TYR A 4 -26.65 -23.64 -5.89
C TYR A 4 -25.77 -24.82 -5.45
N ILE A 5 -25.36 -24.82 -4.20
CA ILE A 5 -24.68 -25.94 -3.57
C ILE A 5 -25.73 -26.73 -2.78
N PRO A 6 -25.91 -28.01 -3.05
CA PRO A 6 -26.88 -28.85 -2.34
C PRO A 6 -26.63 -28.89 -0.84
N ASP A 7 -27.69 -28.94 -0.02
CA ASP A 7 -27.59 -28.89 1.44
C ASP A 7 -26.78 -30.05 2.02
N ASP A 8 -26.85 -31.23 1.39
CA ASP A 8 -26.06 -32.40 1.76
C ASP A 8 -24.56 -32.20 1.53
N VAL A 9 -24.17 -31.44 0.51
CA VAL A 9 -22.78 -31.05 0.25
C VAL A 9 -22.32 -30.01 1.27
N LEU A 10 -23.15 -29.04 1.61
CA LEU A 10 -22.86 -28.08 2.66
C LEU A 10 -22.66 -28.76 4.02
N GLU A 11 -23.45 -29.77 4.31
CA GLU A 11 -23.33 -30.58 5.52
C GLU A 11 -22.02 -31.39 5.53
N GLN A 12 -21.66 -32.01 4.38
CA GLN A 12 -20.36 -32.68 4.24
C GLN A 12 -19.20 -31.73 4.47
N ILE A 13 -19.28 -30.48 3.99
CA ILE A 13 -18.26 -29.47 4.22
C ILE A 13 -18.19 -29.14 5.72
N ARG A 14 -19.32 -28.91 6.41
CA ARG A 14 -19.36 -28.65 7.86
C ARG A 14 -18.74 -29.78 8.67
N LEU A 15 -19.01 -31.03 8.29
CA LEU A 15 -18.50 -32.22 9.00
C LEU A 15 -16.98 -32.39 8.83
N ARG A 16 -16.42 -32.02 7.68
CA ARG A 16 -14.98 -32.20 7.38
C ARG A 16 -14.12 -30.99 7.66
N ALA A 17 -14.67 -29.80 7.56
CA ALA A 17 -13.97 -28.54 7.77
C ALA A 17 -14.03 -28.13 9.25
N ASP A 18 -13.21 -28.77 10.11
CA ASP A 18 -13.11 -28.36 11.51
C ASP A 18 -12.72 -26.89 11.61
N ILE A 19 -13.49 -26.12 12.40
CA ILE A 19 -13.30 -24.67 12.50
C ILE A 19 -11.97 -24.31 13.10
N VAL A 20 -11.41 -25.13 14.02
CA VAL A 20 -10.09 -24.86 14.61
C VAL A 20 -9.02 -25.01 13.55
N ASP A 21 -9.05 -26.09 12.76
CA ASP A 21 -8.09 -26.34 11.68
C ASP A 21 -8.15 -25.25 10.60
N VAL A 22 -9.38 -24.85 10.23
CA VAL A 22 -9.57 -23.76 9.25
C VAL A 22 -9.03 -22.46 9.81
N VAL A 23 -9.46 -22.04 11.00
CA VAL A 23 -9.02 -20.78 11.61
C VAL A 23 -7.51 -20.78 11.86
N GLN A 24 -6.94 -21.88 12.33
CA GLN A 24 -5.51 -22.00 12.60
C GLN A 24 -4.65 -21.88 11.34
N SER A 25 -5.18 -22.27 10.18
CA SER A 25 -4.51 -22.10 8.89
C SER A 25 -4.38 -20.63 8.47
N TYR A 26 -5.19 -19.74 9.02
CA TYR A 26 -5.17 -18.29 8.78
C TYR A 26 -4.63 -17.50 9.98
N VAL A 27 -4.82 -18.02 11.19
CA VAL A 27 -4.41 -17.40 12.45
C VAL A 27 -3.52 -18.38 13.22
N PRO A 28 -2.23 -18.51 12.84
CA PRO A 28 -1.31 -19.46 13.46
C PRO A 28 -1.07 -19.21 14.96
N SER A 29 -1.38 -17.98 15.43
CA SER A 29 -1.31 -17.62 16.85
C SER A 29 -2.46 -18.17 17.70
N LEU A 30 -3.44 -18.85 17.09
CA LEU A 30 -4.58 -19.45 17.78
C LEU A 30 -4.09 -20.54 18.75
N LYS A 31 -4.34 -20.37 20.04
CA LYS A 31 -3.89 -21.29 21.11
C LYS A 31 -5.07 -21.81 21.92
N LYS A 32 -4.95 -23.07 22.33
CA LYS A 32 -5.96 -23.70 23.22
C LYS A 32 -6.00 -23.01 24.57
N ASN A 33 -7.18 -22.66 25.02
CA ASN A 33 -7.43 -22.00 26.31
C ASN A 33 -8.68 -22.66 26.95
N GLY A 34 -8.46 -23.67 27.79
CA GLY A 34 -9.54 -24.49 28.35
C GLY A 34 -10.32 -25.23 27.27
N PRO A 35 -11.67 -25.17 27.27
CA PRO A 35 -12.52 -25.81 26.27
C PRO A 35 -12.57 -25.05 24.92
N SER A 36 -11.98 -23.88 24.83
CA SER A 36 -11.99 -23.04 23.64
C SER A 36 -10.58 -22.72 23.18
N TRP A 37 -10.46 -22.10 21.99
CA TRP A 37 -9.22 -21.58 21.45
C TRP A 37 -9.29 -20.06 21.37
N LYS A 38 -8.19 -19.37 21.65
CA LYS A 38 -8.12 -17.90 21.67
C LYS A 38 -6.94 -17.37 20.86
N ALA A 39 -7.18 -16.20 20.22
CA ALA A 39 -6.17 -15.40 19.52
C ALA A 39 -6.58 -13.92 19.54
N CYS A 40 -5.68 -13.03 19.10
CA CYS A 40 -6.08 -11.71 18.63
C CYS A 40 -6.93 -11.86 17.36
N CYS A 41 -7.91 -10.97 17.20
CA CYS A 41 -8.89 -11.04 16.12
C CYS A 41 -8.26 -10.75 14.76
N PRO A 42 -8.52 -11.56 13.73
CA PRO A 42 -8.03 -11.27 12.37
C PRO A 42 -8.86 -10.20 11.64
N PHE A 43 -9.98 -9.77 12.20
CA PHE A 43 -10.92 -8.83 11.55
C PHE A 43 -10.81 -7.40 12.06
N HIS A 44 -10.11 -7.15 13.19
CA HIS A 44 -9.86 -5.82 13.72
C HIS A 44 -8.58 -5.82 14.55
N HIS A 45 -8.02 -4.64 14.73
CA HIS A 45 -6.79 -4.48 15.50
C HIS A 45 -7.11 -4.51 17.01
N GLU A 46 -6.41 -5.39 17.77
CA GLU A 46 -6.52 -5.48 19.22
C GLU A 46 -5.21 -5.98 19.85
N LYS A 47 -4.98 -5.59 21.10
CA LYS A 47 -3.78 -6.00 21.88
C LYS A 47 -4.05 -7.21 22.77
N THR A 48 -5.27 -7.39 23.20
CA THR A 48 -5.70 -8.50 24.09
C THR A 48 -6.57 -9.47 23.31
N PRO A 49 -6.29 -10.80 23.39
CA PRO A 49 -7.05 -11.79 22.64
C PRO A 49 -8.53 -11.79 22.99
N SER A 50 -9.38 -11.30 22.08
CA SER A 50 -10.83 -11.31 22.21
C SER A 50 -11.53 -12.26 21.22
N PHE A 51 -10.78 -12.82 20.30
CA PHE A 51 -11.27 -13.81 19.32
C PHE A 51 -11.22 -15.21 19.92
N THR A 52 -12.37 -15.87 19.96
CA THR A 52 -12.55 -17.19 20.58
C THR A 52 -13.15 -18.15 19.54
N VAL A 53 -12.61 -19.37 19.47
CA VAL A 53 -13.13 -20.48 18.66
C VAL A 53 -13.55 -21.60 19.59
N ASN A 54 -14.78 -22.06 19.43
CA ASN A 54 -15.34 -23.18 20.18
C ASN A 54 -15.40 -24.43 19.29
N PRO A 55 -14.57 -25.46 19.52
CA PRO A 55 -14.54 -26.67 18.70
C PRO A 55 -15.82 -27.50 18.81
N ASP A 56 -16.43 -27.56 20.00
CA ASP A 56 -17.64 -28.38 20.21
C ASP A 56 -18.86 -27.81 19.47
N ARG A 57 -18.94 -26.47 19.38
CA ARG A 57 -20.01 -25.77 18.69
C ARG A 57 -19.70 -25.43 17.25
N GLN A 58 -18.48 -25.69 16.80
CA GLN A 58 -17.99 -25.32 15.46
C GLN A 58 -18.28 -23.83 15.11
N TYR A 59 -17.96 -22.94 16.07
CA TYR A 59 -18.34 -21.54 16.03
C TYR A 59 -17.21 -20.64 16.55
N PHE A 60 -17.02 -19.49 15.89
CA PHE A 60 -16.13 -18.44 16.40
C PHE A 60 -16.91 -17.21 16.85
N LYS A 61 -16.35 -16.47 17.79
CA LYS A 61 -16.85 -15.17 18.24
C LYS A 61 -15.70 -14.26 18.63
N CYS A 62 -15.71 -13.05 18.10
CA CYS A 62 -14.87 -11.96 18.60
C CYS A 62 -15.69 -11.08 19.54
N PHE A 63 -15.23 -10.93 20.77
CA PHE A 63 -15.89 -10.08 21.77
C PHE A 63 -15.50 -8.60 21.63
N GLY A 64 -14.45 -8.27 20.82
CA GLY A 64 -14.06 -6.91 20.50
C GLY A 64 -14.91 -6.28 19.40
N CYS A 65 -14.92 -6.87 18.19
CA CYS A 65 -15.66 -6.33 17.04
C CYS A 65 -17.05 -6.92 16.82
N GLY A 66 -17.47 -7.89 17.64
CA GLY A 66 -18.80 -8.51 17.55
C GLY A 66 -18.97 -9.55 16.43
N LYS A 67 -18.01 -9.71 15.49
CA LYS A 67 -18.07 -10.71 14.43
C LYS A 67 -18.11 -12.13 14.99
N GLY A 68 -18.88 -13.01 14.35
CA GLY A 68 -19.00 -14.41 14.77
C GLY A 68 -19.80 -15.22 13.75
N GLY A 69 -19.63 -16.53 13.78
CA GLY A 69 -20.28 -17.44 12.86
C GLY A 69 -19.59 -18.80 12.78
N ASP A 70 -20.01 -19.59 11.81
CA ASP A 70 -19.44 -20.91 11.49
C ASP A 70 -18.20 -20.81 10.59
N VAL A 71 -17.71 -21.93 10.12
CA VAL A 71 -16.55 -22.01 9.23
C VAL A 71 -16.74 -21.26 7.91
N PHE A 72 -17.97 -21.23 7.37
CA PHE A 72 -18.26 -20.48 6.16
C PHE A 72 -18.20 -18.99 6.43
N SER A 73 -18.86 -18.53 7.50
CA SER A 73 -18.83 -17.13 7.94
C SER A 73 -17.41 -16.64 8.18
N PHE A 74 -16.54 -17.47 8.75
CA PHE A 74 -15.14 -17.13 8.97
C PHE A 74 -14.40 -16.90 7.65
N VAL A 75 -14.54 -17.81 6.68
CA VAL A 75 -13.87 -17.69 5.38
C VAL A 75 -14.45 -16.53 4.57
N MET A 76 -15.77 -16.34 4.59
CA MET A 76 -16.43 -15.19 3.95
C MET A 76 -15.88 -13.85 4.44
N GLU A 77 -15.80 -13.68 5.74
CA GLU A 77 -15.35 -12.44 6.36
C GLU A 77 -13.85 -12.19 6.17
N LEU A 78 -13.03 -13.23 6.21
CA LEU A 78 -11.59 -13.10 6.10
C LEU A 78 -11.11 -12.87 4.66
N GLU A 79 -11.72 -13.60 3.73
CA GLU A 79 -11.37 -13.58 2.30
C GLU A 79 -12.25 -12.59 1.51
N ASN A 80 -13.21 -11.93 2.19
CA ASN A 80 -14.22 -11.09 1.55
C ASN A 80 -14.93 -11.80 0.40
N LEU A 81 -15.41 -13.04 0.67
CA LEU A 81 -16.09 -13.90 -0.28
C LEU A 81 -17.61 -13.92 -0.04
N ASP A 82 -18.38 -14.22 -1.08
CA ASP A 82 -19.76 -14.64 -0.90
C ASP A 82 -19.83 -16.09 -0.37
N PHE A 83 -21.00 -16.50 0.10
CA PHE A 83 -21.23 -17.83 0.69
C PHE A 83 -20.87 -18.97 -0.27
N THR A 84 -21.23 -18.85 -1.54
CA THR A 84 -20.97 -19.86 -2.55
C THR A 84 -19.48 -20.05 -2.78
N SER A 85 -18.74 -18.96 -2.92
CA SER A 85 -17.29 -18.97 -3.12
C SER A 85 -16.55 -19.52 -1.90
N ALA A 86 -16.99 -19.19 -0.68
CA ALA A 86 -16.43 -19.73 0.55
C ALA A 86 -16.68 -21.25 0.66
N ALA A 87 -17.88 -21.70 0.32
CA ALA A 87 -18.21 -23.11 0.33
C ALA A 87 -17.43 -23.91 -0.74
N GLU A 88 -17.26 -23.36 -1.95
CA GLU A 88 -16.44 -23.98 -3.00
C GLU A 88 -14.96 -24.09 -2.59
N GLN A 89 -14.43 -23.07 -1.94
CA GLN A 89 -13.05 -23.07 -1.43
C GLN A 89 -12.86 -24.13 -0.34
N LEU A 90 -13.77 -24.24 0.62
CA LEU A 90 -13.75 -25.27 1.65
C LEU A 90 -13.91 -26.66 1.05
N ALA A 91 -14.86 -26.86 0.12
CA ALA A 91 -15.05 -28.13 -0.58
C ALA A 91 -13.76 -28.58 -1.27
N LYS A 92 -13.10 -27.69 -2.00
CA LYS A 92 -11.82 -27.96 -2.68
C LYS A 92 -10.71 -28.32 -1.68
N LYS A 93 -10.61 -27.58 -0.57
CA LYS A 93 -9.60 -27.82 0.50
C LYS A 93 -9.76 -29.20 1.13
N TYR A 94 -11.00 -29.68 1.30
CA TYR A 94 -11.30 -30.95 1.96
C TYR A 94 -11.65 -32.09 1.00
N GLY A 95 -11.42 -31.89 -0.30
CA GLY A 95 -11.62 -32.92 -1.33
C GLY A 95 -13.08 -33.33 -1.49
N ILE A 96 -14.04 -32.42 -1.29
CA ILE A 96 -15.48 -32.66 -1.45
C ILE A 96 -15.87 -32.25 -2.86
N ILE A 97 -16.50 -33.16 -3.59
CA ILE A 97 -16.98 -32.93 -4.95
C ILE A 97 -18.34 -32.24 -4.86
N ILE A 98 -18.45 -31.04 -5.39
CA ILE A 98 -19.73 -30.35 -5.54
C ILE A 98 -20.35 -30.85 -6.87
N PRO A 99 -21.49 -31.57 -6.85
CA PRO A 99 -22.10 -32.07 -8.07
C PRO A 99 -22.48 -30.91 -9.01
N GLU A 100 -22.28 -31.11 -10.29
CA GLU A 100 -22.86 -30.23 -11.30
C GLU A 100 -24.37 -30.55 -11.40
N THR A 101 -25.18 -29.86 -10.62
CA THR A 101 -26.64 -30.02 -10.70
C THR A 101 -27.20 -29.29 -11.91
N PRO A 102 -27.88 -29.97 -12.85
CA PRO A 102 -28.67 -29.28 -13.86
C PRO A 102 -29.80 -28.51 -13.14
N ARG A 103 -29.91 -27.22 -13.41
CA ARG A 103 -30.94 -26.32 -12.85
C ARG A 103 -32.35 -26.89 -13.18
N ARG A 104 -33.05 -27.52 -12.25
CA ARG A 104 -34.48 -27.74 -12.27
C ARG A 104 -35.14 -26.90 -11.17
N GLY A 105 -35.54 -25.67 -11.53
CA GLY A 105 -36.56 -24.95 -10.77
C GLY A 105 -37.93 -25.23 -11.35
N PRO A 106 -38.99 -25.44 -10.53
CA PRO A 106 -40.36 -25.62 -11.05
C PRO A 106 -40.85 -24.26 -11.58
N GLY A 107 -40.98 -24.13 -12.90
CA GLY A 107 -41.71 -23.06 -13.55
C GLY A 107 -40.91 -21.90 -14.17
N GLY A 108 -39.60 -22.01 -14.32
CA GLY A 108 -38.81 -21.00 -15.02
C GLY A 108 -38.30 -21.50 -16.36
N GLY A 109 -38.84 -21.02 -17.47
CA GLY A 109 -38.29 -21.25 -18.79
C GLY A 109 -36.81 -20.90 -18.83
N ARG A 110 -36.04 -21.75 -19.50
CA ARG A 110 -34.65 -21.57 -19.87
C ARG A 110 -34.49 -20.18 -20.48
N ARG A 111 -34.01 -19.17 -19.69
CA ARG A 111 -33.35 -18.04 -20.29
C ARG A 111 -31.97 -18.56 -20.70
N GLU A 112 -31.92 -19.13 -21.87
CA GLU A 112 -30.70 -19.13 -22.65
C GLU A 112 -30.32 -17.69 -22.79
N SER A 113 -29.15 -17.27 -22.26
CA SER A 113 -28.47 -16.13 -22.80
C SER A 113 -28.36 -16.40 -24.30
N LEU A 114 -28.80 -15.48 -25.13
CA LEU A 114 -28.88 -15.63 -26.58
C LEU A 114 -27.58 -16.10 -27.26
N ASP A 115 -26.48 -16.30 -26.50
CA ASP A 115 -25.17 -16.69 -26.99
C ASP A 115 -24.58 -17.97 -26.38
N GLY A 116 -25.29 -18.71 -25.51
CA GLY A 116 -24.79 -20.00 -24.97
C GLY A 116 -23.50 -19.91 -24.15
N GLN A 117 -23.13 -18.75 -23.69
CA GLN A 117 -21.87 -18.50 -22.98
C GLN A 117 -22.04 -18.60 -21.44
N PRO A 118 -21.02 -19.14 -20.71
CA PRO A 118 -21.07 -19.19 -19.24
C PRO A 118 -21.08 -17.78 -18.61
N GLU A 119 -21.60 -17.67 -17.39
CA GLU A 119 -21.71 -16.41 -16.63
C GLU A 119 -20.32 -15.81 -16.38
N TYR A 120 -19.97 -14.73 -17.08
CA TYR A 120 -18.66 -14.11 -17.08
C TYR A 120 -18.39 -13.24 -15.83
N GLY A 121 -17.12 -13.15 -15.44
CA GLY A 121 -16.65 -12.16 -14.47
C GLY A 121 -16.73 -12.57 -13.01
N THR A 122 -16.86 -13.87 -12.69
CA THR A 122 -16.70 -14.34 -11.31
C THR A 122 -15.24 -14.29 -10.86
N ARG A 123 -14.97 -14.01 -9.59
CA ARG A 123 -13.62 -14.06 -9.02
C ARG A 123 -12.93 -15.39 -9.30
N GLU A 124 -13.67 -16.50 -9.25
CA GLU A 124 -13.14 -17.84 -9.49
C GLU A 124 -12.61 -18.00 -10.92
N ARG A 125 -13.30 -17.43 -11.92
CA ARG A 125 -12.81 -17.46 -13.30
C ARG A 125 -11.53 -16.66 -13.48
N LEU A 126 -11.40 -15.51 -12.78
CA LEU A 126 -10.15 -14.72 -12.79
C LEU A 126 -8.98 -15.50 -12.16
N PHE A 127 -9.19 -16.20 -11.06
CA PHE A 127 -8.17 -17.10 -10.50
C PHE A 127 -7.77 -18.19 -11.48
N THR A 128 -8.76 -18.86 -12.10
CA THR A 128 -8.50 -19.90 -13.10
C THR A 128 -7.73 -19.37 -14.29
N LEU A 129 -8.04 -18.16 -14.78
CA LEU A 129 -7.31 -17.50 -15.85
C LEU A 129 -5.84 -17.27 -15.46
N HIS A 130 -5.57 -16.74 -14.26
CA HIS A 130 -4.21 -16.51 -13.81
C HIS A 130 -3.40 -17.81 -13.63
N GLU A 131 -4.02 -18.87 -13.12
CA GLU A 131 -3.40 -20.20 -12.96
C GLU A 131 -3.02 -20.79 -14.33
N LYS A 132 -3.92 -20.68 -15.33
CA LYS A 132 -3.65 -21.13 -16.71
C LYS A 132 -2.57 -20.31 -17.38
N LEU A 133 -2.58 -18.98 -17.19
CA LEU A 133 -1.54 -18.09 -17.73
C LEU A 133 -0.18 -18.32 -17.08
N ALA A 134 -0.12 -18.58 -15.77
CA ALA A 134 1.14 -18.94 -15.12
C ALA A 134 1.74 -20.22 -15.71
N SER A 135 0.88 -21.22 -15.96
CA SER A 135 1.29 -22.46 -16.64
C SER A 135 1.73 -22.22 -18.08
N PHE A 136 1.04 -21.34 -18.81
CA PHE A 136 1.41 -20.93 -20.15
C PHE A 136 2.79 -20.25 -20.19
N TYR A 137 3.05 -19.27 -19.34
CA TYR A 137 4.34 -18.57 -19.25
C TYR A 137 5.46 -19.52 -18.78
N ARG A 138 5.18 -20.43 -17.84
CA ARG A 138 6.16 -21.43 -17.42
C ARG A 138 6.55 -22.35 -18.58
N ARG A 139 5.57 -22.88 -19.32
CA ARG A 139 5.79 -23.72 -20.48
C ARG A 139 6.58 -22.98 -21.56
N TYR A 140 6.22 -21.72 -21.86
CA TYR A 140 6.94 -20.91 -22.83
C TYR A 140 8.42 -20.75 -22.48
N LEU A 141 8.75 -20.50 -21.20
CA LEU A 141 10.16 -20.43 -20.75
C LEU A 141 10.91 -21.75 -20.98
N LEU A 142 10.26 -22.89 -20.76
CA LEU A 142 10.89 -24.21 -20.91
C LEU A 142 11.09 -24.61 -22.37
N GLU A 143 10.18 -24.19 -23.25
CA GLU A 143 10.22 -24.49 -24.68
C GLU A 143 11.19 -23.57 -25.44
N HIS A 144 11.35 -22.31 -25.01
CA HIS A 144 12.17 -21.29 -25.69
C HIS A 144 13.49 -21.03 -24.98
N LYS A 145 14.33 -22.08 -24.85
CA LYS A 145 15.56 -22.04 -24.04
C LYS A 145 16.61 -21.07 -24.56
N ASP A 146 16.62 -20.76 -25.85
CA ASP A 146 17.62 -19.87 -26.48
C ASP A 146 17.14 -18.40 -26.59
N GLY A 147 15.93 -18.12 -26.13
CA GLY A 147 15.39 -16.76 -26.11
C GLY A 147 16.06 -15.84 -25.07
N PRO A 148 15.89 -14.51 -25.21
CA PRO A 148 16.54 -13.52 -24.35
C PRO A 148 16.11 -13.67 -22.89
N VAL A 149 14.83 -13.98 -22.63
CA VAL A 149 14.31 -14.18 -21.27
C VAL A 149 14.90 -15.43 -20.63
N ALA A 150 15.00 -16.53 -21.37
CA ALA A 150 15.59 -17.76 -20.86
C ALA A 150 17.10 -17.61 -20.62
N THR A 151 17.79 -16.87 -21.47
CA THR A 151 19.20 -16.52 -21.26
C THR A 151 19.38 -15.70 -19.99
N TYR A 152 18.58 -14.65 -19.81
CA TYR A 152 18.58 -13.86 -18.58
C TYR A 152 18.25 -14.71 -17.35
N PHE A 153 17.24 -15.58 -17.40
CA PHE A 153 16.88 -16.49 -16.33
C PHE A 153 18.07 -17.38 -15.90
N ARG A 154 18.82 -17.93 -16.89
CA ARG A 154 20.03 -18.72 -16.60
C ARG A 154 21.12 -17.92 -15.90
N THR A 155 21.33 -16.64 -16.27
CA THR A 155 22.34 -15.80 -15.60
C THR A 155 22.02 -15.56 -14.13
N ARG A 156 20.74 -15.68 -13.73
CA ARG A 156 20.33 -15.57 -12.32
C ARG A 156 20.59 -16.84 -11.52
N GLY A 157 20.97 -17.94 -12.16
CA GLY A 157 21.29 -19.19 -11.48
C GLY A 157 20.17 -19.74 -10.58
N ILE A 158 18.90 -19.48 -10.92
CA ILE A 158 17.76 -19.96 -10.15
C ILE A 158 17.56 -21.44 -10.44
N PRO A 159 17.64 -22.34 -9.45
CA PRO A 159 17.43 -23.77 -9.64
C PRO A 159 16.04 -24.09 -10.16
N ASP A 160 15.90 -25.16 -10.96
CA ASP A 160 14.60 -25.56 -11.53
C ASP A 160 13.56 -25.88 -10.47
N SER A 161 13.95 -26.43 -9.32
CA SER A 161 13.07 -26.68 -8.18
C SER A 161 12.43 -25.39 -7.64
N ILE A 162 13.22 -24.34 -7.49
CA ILE A 162 12.75 -23.02 -7.06
C ILE A 162 11.90 -22.38 -8.18
N ALA A 163 12.36 -22.44 -9.43
CA ALA A 163 11.62 -21.93 -10.56
C ALA A 163 10.25 -22.62 -10.72
N GLN A 164 10.17 -23.91 -10.41
CA GLN A 164 8.91 -24.66 -10.38
C GLN A 164 8.04 -24.26 -9.18
N GLN A 165 8.62 -24.14 -7.99
CA GLN A 165 7.91 -23.72 -6.79
C GLN A 165 7.25 -22.35 -6.97
N PHE A 166 7.98 -21.39 -7.55
CA PHE A 166 7.52 -20.03 -7.80
C PHE A 166 6.85 -19.86 -9.17
N LEU A 167 6.67 -20.93 -9.95
CA LEU A 167 6.11 -20.91 -11.30
C LEU A 167 6.70 -19.80 -12.19
N ILE A 168 8.01 -19.55 -12.06
CA ILE A 168 8.71 -18.53 -12.86
C ILE A 168 8.61 -18.89 -14.33
N GLY A 169 8.14 -17.97 -15.16
CA GLY A 169 7.89 -18.16 -16.57
C GLY A 169 8.45 -17.04 -17.43
N ALA A 170 8.12 -17.05 -18.71
CA ALA A 170 8.44 -15.99 -19.66
C ALA A 170 7.22 -15.59 -20.49
N SER A 171 7.01 -14.32 -20.71
CA SER A 171 6.03 -13.85 -21.68
C SER A 171 6.66 -13.80 -23.07
N PRO A 172 5.91 -14.24 -24.11
CA PRO A 172 6.35 -14.10 -25.50
C PRO A 172 6.60 -12.65 -25.89
N ASP A 173 7.44 -12.43 -26.89
CA ASP A 173 7.55 -11.15 -27.56
C ASP A 173 6.42 -11.03 -28.62
N SER A 174 5.22 -10.83 -28.11
CA SER A 174 3.99 -10.74 -28.91
C SER A 174 3.01 -9.76 -28.26
N TRP A 175 2.18 -9.16 -29.11
CA TRP A 175 1.15 -8.22 -28.67
C TRP A 175 -0.17 -8.91 -28.24
N ASP A 176 -0.34 -10.20 -28.54
CA ASP A 176 -1.60 -10.91 -28.37
C ASP A 176 -1.48 -12.40 -28.00
N ALA A 177 -0.29 -12.91 -27.72
CA ALA A 177 -0.09 -14.34 -27.42
C ALA A 177 -0.86 -14.82 -26.18
N ALA A 178 -0.89 -14.04 -25.09
CA ALA A 178 -1.65 -14.37 -23.91
C ALA A 178 -3.17 -14.22 -24.16
N ILE A 179 -3.58 -13.24 -24.95
CA ILE A 179 -4.98 -13.06 -25.39
C ILE A 179 -5.43 -14.29 -26.20
N GLN A 180 -4.69 -14.70 -27.23
CA GLN A 180 -5.02 -15.86 -28.05
C GLN A 180 -5.09 -17.15 -27.22
N PHE A 181 -4.12 -17.34 -26.30
CA PHE A 181 -4.15 -18.45 -25.37
C PHE A 181 -5.41 -18.42 -24.50
N ALA A 182 -5.75 -17.30 -23.90
CA ALA A 182 -6.90 -17.16 -23.03
C ALA A 182 -8.23 -17.39 -23.80
N HIS A 183 -8.36 -16.86 -25.01
CA HIS A 183 -9.54 -17.13 -25.86
C HIS A 183 -9.69 -18.63 -26.19
N LYS A 184 -8.57 -19.30 -26.48
CA LYS A 184 -8.57 -20.76 -26.72
C LYS A 184 -9.03 -21.56 -25.49
N GLU A 185 -8.73 -21.04 -24.29
CA GLU A 185 -9.16 -21.60 -23.01
C GLU A 185 -10.59 -21.16 -22.61
N GLY A 186 -11.31 -20.42 -23.47
CA GLY A 186 -12.71 -20.03 -23.27
C GLY A 186 -12.92 -18.82 -22.39
N PHE A 187 -11.92 -17.93 -22.27
CA PHE A 187 -12.07 -16.62 -21.61
C PHE A 187 -12.40 -15.54 -22.63
N VAL A 188 -13.06 -14.47 -22.18
CA VAL A 188 -13.50 -13.36 -23.02
C VAL A 188 -12.76 -12.07 -22.67
N ASP A 189 -12.77 -11.10 -23.58
CA ASP A 189 -12.06 -9.81 -23.44
C ASP A 189 -12.36 -9.10 -22.13
N GLN A 190 -13.60 -9.16 -21.63
CA GLN A 190 -13.96 -8.53 -20.36
C GLN A 190 -13.22 -9.17 -19.18
N GLU A 191 -13.05 -10.50 -19.17
CA GLU A 191 -12.28 -11.20 -18.14
C GLU A 191 -10.79 -10.89 -18.23
N LEU A 192 -10.27 -10.75 -19.45
CA LEU A 192 -8.89 -10.31 -19.67
C LEU A 192 -8.64 -8.89 -19.15
N ARG A 193 -9.59 -7.97 -19.34
CA ARG A 193 -9.54 -6.62 -18.77
C ARG A 193 -9.62 -6.65 -17.24
N ASP A 194 -10.60 -7.37 -16.69
CA ASP A 194 -10.82 -7.52 -15.26
C ASP A 194 -9.64 -8.18 -14.52
N SER A 195 -8.87 -9.02 -15.22
CA SER A 195 -7.65 -9.67 -14.70
C SER A 195 -6.42 -8.77 -14.69
N GLY A 196 -6.43 -7.68 -15.48
CA GLY A 196 -5.31 -6.76 -15.61
C GLY A 196 -4.10 -7.30 -16.39
N ILE A 197 -4.27 -8.41 -17.16
CA ILE A 197 -3.22 -8.98 -18.01
C ILE A 197 -3.12 -8.30 -19.37
N VAL A 198 -4.11 -7.51 -19.74
CA VAL A 198 -4.13 -6.73 -20.98
C VAL A 198 -4.08 -5.24 -20.70
N SER A 199 -3.71 -4.48 -21.71
CA SER A 199 -3.78 -3.03 -21.78
C SER A 199 -4.56 -2.61 -23.00
N SER A 200 -5.06 -1.36 -23.01
CA SER A 200 -5.66 -0.72 -24.16
C SER A 200 -5.11 0.69 -24.31
N LYS A 201 -5.13 1.24 -25.54
CA LYS A 201 -4.79 2.66 -25.76
C LYS A 201 -5.98 3.52 -25.34
N GLU A 202 -5.73 4.71 -24.77
CA GLU A 202 -6.78 5.65 -24.36
C GLU A 202 -7.70 6.03 -25.52
N GLU A 203 -7.16 6.13 -26.73
CA GLU A 203 -7.89 6.50 -27.95
C GLU A 203 -8.79 5.38 -28.50
N ASN A 204 -8.48 4.12 -28.18
CA ASN A 204 -9.23 2.95 -28.65
C ASN A 204 -9.32 1.88 -27.56
N GLN A 205 -10.26 2.04 -26.65
CA GLN A 205 -10.50 1.11 -25.54
C GLN A 205 -11.03 -0.26 -26.00
N SER A 206 -11.52 -0.40 -27.23
CA SER A 206 -11.98 -1.68 -27.76
C SER A 206 -10.83 -2.61 -28.13
N HIS A 207 -9.66 -2.05 -28.51
CA HIS A 207 -8.49 -2.83 -28.88
C HIS A 207 -7.61 -3.12 -27.65
N ILE A 208 -7.52 -4.40 -27.28
CA ILE A 208 -6.67 -4.89 -26.20
C ILE A 208 -5.39 -5.50 -26.75
N TYR A 209 -4.31 -5.43 -25.95
CA TYR A 209 -3.04 -6.07 -26.24
C TYR A 209 -2.39 -6.60 -24.95
N ASP A 210 -1.48 -7.56 -25.08
CA ASP A 210 -0.77 -8.18 -23.95
C ASP A 210 0.02 -7.13 -23.17
N ARG A 211 -0.24 -7.03 -21.85
CA ARG A 211 0.49 -6.14 -20.95
C ARG A 211 1.95 -6.55 -20.80
N PHE A 212 2.20 -7.84 -20.78
CA PHE A 212 3.51 -8.42 -20.51
C PHE A 212 4.09 -9.00 -21.81
N ARG A 213 5.20 -8.42 -22.29
CA ARG A 213 5.88 -8.83 -23.52
C ARG A 213 7.37 -8.91 -23.29
N ASN A 214 8.02 -9.99 -23.75
CA ASN A 214 9.46 -10.23 -23.63
C ASN A 214 10.00 -10.01 -22.20
N ARG A 215 9.32 -10.59 -21.17
CA ARG A 215 9.63 -10.39 -19.75
C ARG A 215 9.74 -11.69 -19.00
N LEU A 216 10.60 -11.71 -17.98
CA LEU A 216 10.60 -12.76 -16.98
C LEU A 216 9.40 -12.57 -16.04
N MET A 217 8.56 -13.61 -15.93
CA MET A 217 7.27 -13.57 -15.27
C MET A 217 7.33 -14.19 -13.88
N PHE A 218 6.82 -13.47 -12.89
CA PHE A 218 6.71 -13.89 -11.50
C PHE A 218 5.22 -13.88 -11.12
N PRO A 219 4.56 -15.05 -11.02
CA PRO A 219 3.21 -15.11 -10.46
C PRO A 219 3.17 -14.59 -9.02
N ILE A 220 2.09 -13.93 -8.67
CA ILE A 220 1.83 -13.40 -7.34
C ILE A 220 0.64 -14.15 -6.75
N TRP A 221 0.81 -14.69 -5.54
CA TRP A 221 -0.21 -15.45 -4.83
C TRP A 221 -0.80 -14.63 -3.69
N ASN A 222 -2.07 -14.88 -3.40
CA ASN A 222 -2.66 -14.48 -2.13
C ASN A 222 -2.23 -15.44 -0.99
N GLU A 223 -2.62 -15.16 0.25
CA GLU A 223 -2.31 -16.01 1.43
C GLU A 223 -2.80 -17.46 1.27
N THR A 224 -3.90 -17.68 0.53
CA THR A 224 -4.49 -19.02 0.32
C THR A 224 -3.81 -19.83 -0.78
N GLY A 225 -2.87 -19.22 -1.51
CA GLY A 225 -2.11 -19.89 -2.57
C GLY A 225 -2.81 -19.86 -3.94
N ARG A 226 -3.76 -18.92 -4.17
CA ARG A 226 -4.34 -18.65 -5.50
C ARG A 226 -3.51 -17.57 -6.19
N ILE A 227 -3.28 -17.71 -7.48
CA ILE A 227 -2.56 -16.70 -8.28
C ILE A 227 -3.52 -15.54 -8.56
N VAL A 228 -3.12 -14.34 -8.16
CA VAL A 228 -3.94 -13.12 -8.25
C VAL A 228 -3.40 -12.08 -9.22
N GLY A 229 -2.18 -12.25 -9.70
CA GLY A 229 -1.53 -11.34 -10.62
C GLY A 229 -0.12 -11.78 -10.98
N PHE A 230 0.59 -10.89 -11.65
CA PHE A 230 1.97 -11.11 -12.09
C PHE A 230 2.81 -9.86 -11.88
N SER A 231 4.07 -10.07 -11.55
CA SER A 231 5.15 -9.11 -11.73
C SER A 231 6.03 -9.56 -12.89
N ALA A 232 6.42 -8.63 -13.74
CA ALA A 232 7.14 -8.94 -14.98
C ALA A 232 8.38 -8.06 -15.11
N ARG A 233 9.57 -8.68 -15.13
CA ARG A 233 10.86 -7.99 -15.24
C ARG A 233 11.33 -7.93 -16.68
N SER A 234 11.71 -6.74 -17.16
CA SER A 234 12.41 -6.59 -18.44
C SER A 234 13.78 -7.28 -18.37
N VAL A 235 14.14 -7.96 -19.46
CA VAL A 235 15.44 -8.60 -19.64
C VAL A 235 16.40 -7.73 -20.48
N GLU A 236 15.88 -6.72 -21.13
CA GLU A 236 16.63 -5.74 -21.91
C GLU A 236 16.98 -4.54 -21.03
N ALA A 237 18.16 -3.96 -21.29
CA ALA A 237 18.55 -2.67 -20.74
C ALA A 237 17.86 -1.55 -21.56
N ASP A 238 16.54 -1.43 -21.42
CA ASP A 238 15.80 -0.33 -22.05
C ASP A 238 15.89 0.92 -21.18
N PRO A 239 16.58 1.99 -21.61
CA PRO A 239 16.67 3.24 -20.86
C PRO A 239 15.32 3.95 -20.69
N GLN A 240 14.33 3.64 -21.53
CA GLN A 240 12.99 4.24 -21.52
C GLN A 240 11.90 3.30 -20.98
N GLY A 241 12.23 2.01 -20.75
CA GLY A 241 11.28 0.99 -20.31
C GLY A 241 11.26 0.78 -18.80
N TRP A 242 10.09 0.42 -18.28
CA TRP A 242 9.95 0.05 -16.86
C TRP A 242 10.66 -1.27 -16.59
N LYS A 243 11.65 -1.25 -15.67
CA LYS A 243 12.37 -2.45 -15.21
C LYS A 243 11.42 -3.55 -14.74
N TYR A 244 10.36 -3.17 -14.03
CA TYR A 244 9.28 -4.04 -13.59
C TYR A 244 7.92 -3.46 -14.00
N VAL A 245 7.04 -4.33 -14.51
CA VAL A 245 5.63 -4.05 -14.76
C VAL A 245 4.82 -5.04 -13.94
N ASN A 246 3.89 -4.54 -13.13
CA ASN A 246 2.99 -5.34 -12.30
C ASN A 246 1.58 -5.31 -12.86
N THR A 247 0.78 -6.35 -12.55
CA THR A 247 -0.66 -6.30 -12.68
C THR A 247 -1.19 -5.05 -11.97
N PRO A 248 -2.10 -4.27 -12.57
CA PRO A 248 -2.78 -3.16 -11.88
C PRO A 248 -3.70 -3.70 -10.79
N ASP A 249 -4.22 -2.85 -9.93
CA ASP A 249 -5.26 -3.25 -8.98
C ASP A 249 -6.49 -3.78 -9.72
N THR A 250 -7.02 -4.92 -9.24
CA THR A 250 -8.15 -5.62 -9.83
C THR A 250 -9.11 -6.10 -8.72
N LYS A 251 -10.21 -6.75 -9.10
CA LYS A 251 -11.14 -7.36 -8.13
C LYS A 251 -10.50 -8.43 -7.21
N ILE A 252 -9.35 -8.99 -7.60
CA ILE A 252 -8.64 -10.04 -6.87
C ILE A 252 -7.19 -9.67 -6.50
N PHE A 253 -6.70 -8.50 -6.89
CA PHE A 253 -5.33 -8.06 -6.65
C PHE A 253 -5.27 -6.63 -6.16
N HIS A 254 -4.80 -6.43 -4.93
CA HIS A 254 -4.56 -5.11 -4.32
C HIS A 254 -3.14 -5.06 -3.79
N LYS A 255 -2.27 -4.27 -4.45
CA LYS A 255 -0.82 -4.22 -4.16
C LYS A 255 -0.49 -3.92 -2.70
N GLY A 256 -1.24 -3.00 -2.09
CA GLY A 256 -1.02 -2.59 -0.70
C GLY A 256 -1.37 -3.65 0.35
N HIS A 257 -2.05 -4.74 -0.03
CA HIS A 257 -2.48 -5.81 0.87
C HIS A 257 -1.77 -7.15 0.63
N LEU A 258 -0.89 -7.23 -0.37
CA LEU A 258 -0.24 -8.47 -0.76
C LEU A 258 1.26 -8.43 -0.48
N LEU A 259 1.79 -9.55 -0.04
CA LEU A 259 3.23 -9.78 0.13
C LEU A 259 3.64 -10.98 -0.72
N TYR A 260 4.66 -10.78 -1.55
CA TYR A 260 5.24 -11.84 -2.37
C TYR A 260 5.81 -12.96 -1.48
N ALA A 261 5.61 -14.19 -1.87
CA ALA A 261 6.02 -15.40 -1.16
C ALA A 261 5.34 -15.66 0.20
N LEU A 262 4.37 -14.83 0.64
CA LEU A 262 3.71 -15.05 1.94
C LEU A 262 2.99 -16.41 1.98
N ASN A 263 2.38 -16.85 0.88
CA ASN A 263 1.75 -18.18 0.77
C ASN A 263 2.73 -19.32 1.08
N PHE A 264 4.01 -19.18 0.77
CA PHE A 264 5.07 -20.14 1.11
C PHE A 264 5.62 -19.92 2.51
N ALA A 265 5.77 -18.65 2.92
CA ALA A 265 6.39 -18.26 4.18
C ALA A 265 5.49 -18.44 5.41
N ARG A 266 4.16 -18.41 5.25
CA ARG A 266 3.18 -18.38 6.37
C ARG A 266 3.36 -19.48 7.41
N THR A 267 3.82 -20.68 7.02
CA THR A 267 4.07 -21.80 7.93
C THR A 267 5.47 -21.78 8.53
N SER A 268 6.41 -21.09 7.87
CA SER A 268 7.80 -20.95 8.30
C SER A 268 7.99 -19.77 9.27
N ILE A 269 7.25 -18.68 9.10
CA ILE A 269 7.34 -17.49 9.95
C ILE A 269 7.12 -17.81 11.43
N PRO A 270 6.04 -18.52 11.85
CA PRO A 270 5.85 -18.84 13.26
C PRO A 270 6.93 -19.78 13.81
N LYS A 271 7.47 -20.68 12.98
CA LYS A 271 8.55 -21.61 13.37
C LYS A 271 9.88 -20.90 13.57
N ALA A 272 10.17 -19.93 12.71
CA ALA A 272 11.36 -19.09 12.81
C ALA A 272 11.22 -18.01 13.90
N GLY A 273 9.98 -17.70 14.34
CA GLY A 273 9.69 -16.63 15.28
C GLY A 273 9.88 -15.23 14.70
N SER A 274 10.15 -15.12 13.39
CA SER A 274 10.40 -13.85 12.70
C SER A 274 10.00 -13.93 11.23
N VAL A 275 9.77 -12.78 10.61
CA VAL A 275 9.63 -12.61 9.16
C VAL A 275 10.82 -11.83 8.62
N VAL A 276 11.34 -12.23 7.45
CA VAL A 276 12.34 -11.45 6.71
C VAL A 276 11.61 -10.64 5.63
N LEU A 277 11.72 -9.32 5.70
CA LEU A 277 11.13 -8.38 4.75
C LEU A 277 12.20 -7.92 3.77
N CYS A 278 12.11 -8.36 2.51
CA CYS A 278 13.02 -8.01 1.42
C CYS A 278 12.45 -6.82 0.62
N GLU A 279 13.30 -6.13 -0.15
CA GLU A 279 12.84 -5.04 -1.04
C GLU A 279 12.04 -5.56 -2.24
N GLY A 280 12.44 -6.69 -2.80
CA GLY A 280 11.84 -7.21 -4.03
C GLY A 280 11.71 -8.73 -4.10
N GLN A 281 11.02 -9.16 -5.15
CA GLN A 281 10.73 -10.58 -5.35
C GLN A 281 11.98 -11.43 -5.62
N LEU A 282 13.02 -10.88 -6.26
CA LEU A 282 14.26 -11.62 -6.50
C LEU A 282 15.02 -11.87 -5.20
N ASP A 283 15.04 -10.89 -4.29
CA ASP A 283 15.65 -11.03 -2.98
C ASP A 283 14.91 -12.05 -2.12
N ALA A 284 13.57 -12.02 -2.13
CA ALA A 284 12.76 -13.04 -1.48
C ALA A 284 13.03 -14.44 -2.06
N ILE A 285 13.16 -14.58 -3.39
CA ILE A 285 13.54 -15.84 -4.03
C ILE A 285 14.96 -16.27 -3.62
N ALA A 286 15.93 -15.35 -3.56
CA ALA A 286 17.29 -15.62 -3.11
C ALA A 286 17.31 -16.12 -1.65
N MET A 287 16.52 -15.52 -0.77
CA MET A 287 16.33 -15.98 0.62
C MET A 287 15.78 -17.41 0.66
N HIS A 288 14.71 -17.70 -0.10
CA HIS A 288 14.15 -19.05 -0.15
C HIS A 288 15.15 -20.08 -0.71
N ARG A 289 15.99 -19.71 -1.69
CA ARG A 289 17.10 -20.55 -2.20
C ARG A 289 18.14 -20.85 -1.12
N ALA A 290 18.37 -19.92 -0.22
CA ALA A 290 19.30 -20.07 0.90
C ALA A 290 18.66 -20.79 2.11
N GLY A 291 17.43 -21.30 1.99
CA GLY A 291 16.72 -21.96 3.08
C GLY A 291 16.04 -21.00 4.07
N VAL A 292 16.08 -19.70 3.84
CA VAL A 292 15.39 -18.67 4.62
C VAL A 292 13.94 -18.57 4.13
N THR A 293 13.13 -19.59 4.43
CA THR A 293 11.77 -19.77 3.87
C THR A 293 10.70 -18.89 4.51
N HIS A 294 11.05 -18.07 5.50
CA HIS A 294 10.18 -17.08 6.16
C HIS A 294 10.38 -15.67 5.59
N ALA A 295 10.91 -15.56 4.35
CA ALA A 295 11.13 -14.31 3.64
C ALA A 295 9.94 -13.94 2.75
N VAL A 296 9.61 -12.64 2.72
CA VAL A 296 8.53 -12.04 1.93
C VAL A 296 8.99 -10.70 1.35
N ALA A 297 8.28 -10.16 0.36
CA ALA A 297 8.56 -8.83 -0.17
C ALA A 297 7.26 -8.07 -0.53
N PRO A 298 7.24 -6.73 -0.48
CA PRO A 298 6.17 -5.90 -1.05
C PRO A 298 6.09 -6.06 -2.58
N GLN A 299 4.97 -5.61 -3.18
CA GLN A 299 4.72 -5.79 -4.60
C GLN A 299 4.84 -4.48 -5.40
N GLY A 300 6.08 -3.97 -5.56
CA GLY A 300 6.36 -2.78 -6.38
C GLY A 300 5.75 -1.49 -5.84
N THR A 301 5.49 -1.47 -4.54
CA THR A 301 5.10 -0.30 -3.74
C THR A 301 5.92 -0.29 -2.46
N ALA A 302 6.00 0.86 -1.77
CA ALA A 302 6.52 0.89 -0.42
C ALA A 302 5.72 -0.07 0.49
N PHE A 303 6.36 -0.61 1.50
CA PHE A 303 5.71 -1.40 2.54
C PHE A 303 4.58 -0.61 3.22
N THR A 304 3.46 -1.25 3.52
CA THR A 304 2.24 -0.59 3.99
C THR A 304 1.85 -1.02 5.39
N PRO A 305 1.08 -0.18 6.14
CA PRO A 305 0.50 -0.58 7.42
C PRO A 305 -0.38 -1.83 7.34
N ASP A 306 -1.13 -2.02 6.23
CA ASP A 306 -1.96 -3.20 6.02
C ASP A 306 -1.12 -4.48 5.88
N GLN A 307 -0.01 -4.41 5.14
CA GLN A 307 0.95 -5.50 5.04
C GLN A 307 1.59 -5.82 6.40
N ALA A 308 1.92 -4.80 7.20
CA ALA A 308 2.42 -4.99 8.55
C ALA A 308 1.37 -5.65 9.47
N ALA A 309 0.11 -5.24 9.39
CA ALA A 309 -0.99 -5.86 10.13
C ALA A 309 -1.18 -7.34 9.74
N ILE A 310 -1.01 -7.69 8.46
CA ILE A 310 -0.99 -9.07 8.00
C ILE A 310 0.14 -9.86 8.66
N LEU A 311 1.37 -9.34 8.64
CA LEU A 311 2.53 -10.01 9.23
C LEU A 311 2.41 -10.15 10.75
N LYS A 312 1.77 -9.20 11.42
CA LYS A 312 1.54 -9.24 12.89
C LYS A 312 0.75 -10.47 13.35
N ARG A 313 -0.07 -11.05 12.48
CA ARG A 313 -0.80 -12.30 12.77
C ARG A 313 0.13 -13.51 12.94
N TYR A 314 1.31 -13.46 12.33
CA TYR A 314 2.27 -14.57 12.29
C TYR A 314 3.41 -14.43 13.29
N THR A 315 3.89 -13.20 13.51
CA THR A 315 5.06 -12.93 14.37
C THR A 315 5.04 -11.49 14.87
N SER A 316 5.84 -11.23 15.91
CA SER A 316 6.15 -9.87 16.39
C SER A 316 7.62 -9.48 16.16
N THR A 317 8.37 -10.22 15.35
CA THR A 317 9.74 -9.88 14.98
C THR A 317 9.85 -9.75 13.47
N ALA A 318 10.33 -8.60 12.98
CA ALA A 318 10.62 -8.34 11.58
C ALA A 318 12.11 -8.12 11.38
N VAL A 319 12.67 -8.79 10.38
CA VAL A 319 14.07 -8.66 9.96
C VAL A 319 14.09 -7.96 8.61
N LEU A 320 14.51 -6.70 8.57
CA LEU A 320 14.60 -5.90 7.36
C LEU A 320 15.84 -6.28 6.56
N ALA A 321 15.64 -6.75 5.35
CA ALA A 321 16.66 -7.23 4.43
C ALA A 321 16.67 -6.34 3.16
N THR A 322 17.03 -5.08 3.36
CA THR A 322 17.09 -4.04 2.32
C THR A 322 18.48 -3.96 1.69
N ASP A 323 18.58 -3.30 0.54
CA ASP A 323 19.85 -3.06 -0.16
C ASP A 323 20.87 -2.32 0.73
N ASN A 324 22.14 -2.62 0.55
CA ASN A 324 23.24 -2.04 1.34
C ASN A 324 23.70 -0.67 0.80
N ASP A 325 22.76 0.13 0.25
CA ASP A 325 23.00 1.47 -0.27
C ASP A 325 22.18 2.55 0.50
N ASN A 326 22.26 3.81 0.05
CA ASN A 326 21.55 4.89 0.72
C ASN A 326 20.03 4.75 0.64
N ALA A 327 19.51 4.26 -0.48
CA ALA A 327 18.07 4.06 -0.67
C ALA A 327 17.55 2.94 0.25
N GLY A 328 18.29 1.84 0.38
CA GLY A 328 17.98 0.76 1.31
C GLY A 328 18.02 1.21 2.77
N ARG A 329 18.99 2.09 3.14
CA ARG A 329 19.01 2.69 4.49
C ARG A 329 17.77 3.52 4.77
N GLU A 330 17.31 4.34 3.81
CA GLU A 330 16.06 5.08 3.96
C GLU A 330 14.84 4.15 4.05
N ALA A 331 14.85 3.05 3.29
CA ALA A 331 13.78 2.04 3.36
C ALA A 331 13.69 1.42 4.76
N VAL A 332 14.83 1.10 5.41
CA VAL A 332 14.85 0.62 6.81
C VAL A 332 14.09 1.56 7.73
N PHE A 333 14.35 2.87 7.67
CA PHE A 333 13.67 3.83 8.53
C PHE A 333 12.17 3.98 8.21
N LYS A 334 11.80 3.94 6.93
CA LYS A 334 10.39 3.97 6.50
C LYS A 334 9.61 2.76 6.99
N ASP A 335 10.20 1.58 6.87
CA ASP A 335 9.58 0.33 7.29
C ASP A 335 9.52 0.22 8.82
N ALA A 336 10.57 0.65 9.53
CA ALA A 336 10.59 0.72 10.99
C ALA A 336 9.51 1.68 11.54
N ALA A 337 9.24 2.81 10.87
CA ALA A 337 8.18 3.75 11.25
C ALA A 337 6.77 3.11 11.20
N ILE A 338 6.58 2.08 10.37
CA ILE A 338 5.33 1.32 10.30
C ILE A 338 5.32 0.19 11.34
N LEU A 339 6.45 -0.49 11.53
CA LEU A 339 6.54 -1.70 12.33
C LEU A 339 6.62 -1.43 13.84
N LEU A 340 7.39 -0.43 14.27
CA LEU A 340 7.60 -0.13 15.70
C LEU A 340 6.30 0.24 16.45
N PRO A 341 5.42 1.11 15.91
CA PRO A 341 4.14 1.43 16.54
C PRO A 341 3.18 0.24 16.62
N LEU A 342 3.37 -0.78 15.78
CA LEU A 342 2.61 -2.03 15.82
C LEU A 342 3.24 -3.05 16.79
N GLY A 343 4.26 -2.66 17.57
CA GLY A 343 4.92 -3.50 18.56
C GLY A 343 5.75 -4.63 17.93
N PHE A 344 6.37 -4.40 16.78
CA PHE A 344 7.37 -5.31 16.25
C PHE A 344 8.74 -5.08 16.90
N ASN A 345 9.46 -6.16 17.15
CA ASN A 345 10.90 -6.14 17.35
C ASN A 345 11.56 -6.12 15.96
N VAL A 346 12.25 -5.02 15.62
CA VAL A 346 12.82 -4.80 14.30
C VAL A 346 14.33 -5.07 14.33
N LYS A 347 14.79 -5.88 13.37
CA LYS A 347 16.21 -6.15 13.13
C LYS A 347 16.57 -5.78 11.69
N VAL A 348 17.85 -5.56 11.42
CA VAL A 348 18.36 -5.13 10.12
C VAL A 348 19.49 -6.07 9.69
N VAL A 349 19.37 -6.62 8.49
CA VAL A 349 20.42 -7.45 7.86
C VAL A 349 21.53 -6.55 7.34
N ARG A 350 22.75 -7.04 7.42
CA ARG A 350 23.91 -6.47 6.71
C ARG A 350 24.47 -7.50 5.75
N TYR A 351 24.85 -7.06 4.57
CA TYR A 351 25.49 -7.88 3.55
C TYR A 351 26.97 -7.53 3.41
N PRO A 352 27.89 -8.14 4.19
CA PRO A 352 29.32 -7.84 4.09
C PRO A 352 29.87 -8.17 2.69
N GLY A 353 30.36 -7.18 1.97
CA GLY A 353 30.93 -7.37 0.62
C GLY A 353 29.93 -7.58 -0.51
N ALA A 354 28.64 -7.41 -0.25
CA ALA A 354 27.57 -7.48 -1.25
C ALA A 354 26.59 -6.34 -1.08
N LYS A 355 25.82 -6.08 -2.15
CA LYS A 355 24.80 -5.03 -2.18
C LYS A 355 23.46 -5.52 -1.60
N ASP A 356 23.05 -6.72 -1.99
CA ASP A 356 21.72 -7.28 -1.73
C ASP A 356 21.78 -8.80 -1.46
N ALA A 357 20.63 -9.40 -1.27
CA ALA A 357 20.50 -10.84 -0.98
C ALA A 357 20.90 -11.70 -2.18
N ASP A 358 20.54 -11.32 -3.41
CA ASP A 358 20.84 -12.08 -4.62
C ASP A 358 22.37 -12.09 -4.89
N GLU A 359 23.02 -10.94 -4.71
CA GLU A 359 24.48 -10.82 -4.82
C GLU A 359 25.20 -11.58 -3.71
N THR A 360 24.71 -11.54 -2.47
CA THR A 360 25.28 -12.30 -1.34
C THR A 360 25.23 -13.80 -1.64
N LEU A 361 24.08 -14.28 -2.09
CA LEU A 361 23.91 -15.68 -2.44
C LEU A 361 24.84 -16.10 -3.58
N SER A 362 24.99 -15.27 -4.60
CA SER A 362 25.81 -15.59 -5.79
C SER A 362 27.30 -15.56 -5.50
N LYS A 363 27.78 -14.65 -4.64
CA LYS A 363 29.20 -14.49 -4.32
C LYS A 363 29.67 -15.41 -3.19
N PHE A 364 28.85 -15.59 -2.16
CA PHE A 364 29.27 -16.19 -0.88
C PHE A 364 28.47 -17.45 -0.52
N GLY A 365 27.42 -17.77 -1.27
CA GLY A 365 26.64 -18.99 -1.08
C GLY A 365 25.51 -18.89 -0.05
N ALA A 366 24.75 -19.98 0.08
CA ALA A 366 23.53 -20.03 0.89
C ALA A 366 23.79 -19.83 2.39
N ASP A 367 24.86 -20.44 2.92
CA ASP A 367 25.21 -20.37 4.34
C ASP A 367 25.56 -18.94 4.76
N ALA A 368 26.23 -18.17 3.89
CA ALA A 368 26.57 -16.78 4.14
C ALA A 368 25.31 -15.90 4.21
N LEU A 369 24.36 -16.10 3.28
CA LEU A 369 23.10 -15.35 3.28
C LEU A 369 22.24 -15.71 4.50
N ALA A 370 22.09 -17.00 4.80
CA ALA A 370 21.38 -17.45 6.00
C ALA A 370 22.07 -16.97 7.30
N GLY A 371 23.41 -16.91 7.31
CA GLY A 371 24.20 -16.32 8.38
C GLY A 371 23.89 -14.85 8.59
N ALA A 372 23.90 -14.06 7.52
CA ALA A 372 23.58 -12.62 7.57
C ALA A 372 22.19 -12.36 8.18
N VAL A 373 21.22 -13.22 7.90
CA VAL A 373 19.87 -13.11 8.51
C VAL A 373 19.89 -13.49 9.99
N ARG A 374 20.61 -14.55 10.39
CA ARG A 374 20.74 -14.93 11.81
C ARG A 374 21.44 -13.84 12.63
N ASP A 375 22.45 -13.21 12.05
CA ASP A 375 23.28 -12.18 12.67
C ASP A 375 22.71 -10.78 12.51
N ALA A 376 21.45 -10.67 12.07
CA ALA A 376 20.74 -9.39 11.91
C ALA A 376 20.75 -8.60 13.22
N ARG A 377 21.18 -7.34 13.14
CA ARG A 377 21.33 -6.45 14.29
C ARG A 377 20.03 -5.80 14.68
N ASP A 378 19.95 -5.40 15.92
CA ASP A 378 18.85 -4.59 16.44
C ASP A 378 18.73 -3.26 15.67
N PHE A 379 17.49 -2.83 15.41
CA PHE A 379 17.24 -1.59 14.69
C PHE A 379 17.82 -0.36 15.41
N PHE A 380 17.78 -0.31 16.74
CA PHE A 380 18.30 0.86 17.48
C PHE A 380 19.83 0.94 17.43
N GLU A 381 20.53 -0.20 17.34
CA GLU A 381 21.96 -0.21 17.05
C GLU A 381 22.25 0.36 15.65
N PHE A 382 21.46 -0.04 14.64
CA PHE A 382 21.56 0.49 13.29
C PHE A 382 21.27 2.00 13.25
N ALA A 383 20.21 2.45 13.93
CA ALA A 383 19.84 3.85 14.02
C ALA A 383 20.93 4.69 14.69
N LEU A 384 21.55 4.17 15.77
CA LEU A 384 22.64 4.85 16.45
C LEU A 384 23.89 4.96 15.56
N GLU A 385 24.28 3.88 14.87
CA GLU A 385 25.41 3.92 13.94
C GLU A 385 25.16 4.93 12.81
N ASN A 386 23.95 4.97 12.26
CA ASN A 386 23.58 5.94 11.25
C ASN A 386 23.66 7.37 11.77
N ALA A 387 23.13 7.66 12.96
CA ALA A 387 23.18 8.98 13.59
C ALA A 387 24.63 9.41 13.87
N LEU A 388 25.47 8.49 14.40
CA LEU A 388 26.89 8.78 14.66
C LEU A 388 27.70 9.04 13.39
N SER A 389 27.32 8.45 12.26
CA SER A 389 27.99 8.68 10.97
C SER A 389 27.80 10.09 10.42
N GLN A 390 26.80 10.82 10.92
CA GLN A 390 26.44 12.17 10.45
C GLN A 390 26.94 13.30 11.35
N VAL A 391 27.51 12.98 12.49
CA VAL A 391 27.95 13.96 13.50
C VAL A 391 29.34 13.67 14.01
N ASP A 392 30.01 14.68 14.57
CA ASP A 392 31.26 14.46 15.31
C ASP A 392 30.96 13.94 16.72
N ALA A 393 31.01 12.62 16.87
CA ALA A 393 30.76 11.93 18.15
C ALA A 393 31.77 12.25 19.27
N SER A 394 32.94 12.84 18.94
CA SER A 394 33.93 13.28 19.93
C SER A 394 33.41 14.46 20.74
N THR A 395 32.50 15.29 20.15
CA THR A 395 31.95 16.49 20.79
C THR A 395 30.67 16.18 21.60
N PRO A 396 30.45 16.89 22.73
CA PRO A 396 29.19 16.77 23.47
C PRO A 396 27.95 17.12 22.61
N ALA A 397 28.07 18.10 21.69
CA ALA A 397 26.99 18.49 20.79
C ALA A 397 26.65 17.36 19.79
N GLY A 398 27.67 16.72 19.20
CA GLY A 398 27.45 15.59 18.29
C GLY A 398 26.81 14.37 18.99
N ARG A 399 27.26 14.04 20.20
CA ARG A 399 26.63 12.97 21.00
C ARG A 399 25.17 13.29 21.35
N ALA A 400 24.88 14.55 21.70
CA ALA A 400 23.52 14.99 21.98
C ALA A 400 22.63 14.92 20.73
N ALA A 401 23.15 15.29 19.56
CA ALA A 401 22.41 15.14 18.30
C ALA A 401 22.09 13.67 18.00
N ALA A 402 23.08 12.78 18.06
CA ALA A 402 22.87 11.34 17.87
C ALA A 402 21.87 10.76 18.88
N ALA A 403 21.95 11.16 20.15
CA ALA A 403 20.99 10.75 21.18
C ALA A 403 19.56 11.18 20.80
N ASN A 404 19.39 12.41 20.35
CA ASN A 404 18.10 12.92 19.92
C ASN A 404 17.48 12.11 18.79
N ASP A 405 18.29 11.70 17.80
CA ASP A 405 17.80 10.92 16.67
C ASP A 405 17.32 9.53 17.09
N VAL A 406 18.07 8.85 17.97
CA VAL A 406 17.68 7.52 18.47
C VAL A 406 16.46 7.60 19.41
N ILE A 407 16.41 8.63 20.29
CA ILE A 407 15.27 8.84 21.20
C ILE A 407 13.96 8.97 20.41
N TYR A 408 13.98 9.63 19.23
CA TYR A 408 12.81 9.72 18.36
C TYR A 408 12.21 8.35 18.03
N TRP A 409 13.05 7.34 17.78
CA TRP A 409 12.60 5.99 17.50
C TRP A 409 12.20 5.23 18.77
N LEU A 410 12.92 5.43 19.88
CA LEU A 410 12.64 4.75 21.15
C LEU A 410 11.28 5.12 21.74
N ILE A 411 10.85 6.37 21.59
CA ILE A 411 9.53 6.81 22.09
C ILE A 411 8.35 6.19 21.33
N GLN A 412 8.58 5.56 20.17
CA GLN A 412 7.56 4.84 19.42
C GLN A 412 7.29 3.43 19.98
N LEU A 413 8.16 2.93 20.87
CA LEU A 413 7.94 1.66 21.54
C LEU A 413 6.75 1.76 22.52
N GLU A 414 5.76 0.88 22.36
CA GLU A 414 4.60 0.82 23.23
C GLU A 414 4.95 0.30 24.64
N ASN A 415 5.87 -0.67 24.73
CA ASN A 415 6.25 -1.28 26.00
C ASN A 415 7.23 -0.37 26.74
N GLU A 416 6.77 0.21 27.85
CA GLU A 416 7.54 1.14 28.67
C GLU A 416 8.79 0.50 29.28
N VAL A 417 8.70 -0.75 29.72
CA VAL A 417 9.85 -1.46 30.31
C VAL A 417 10.94 -1.67 29.26
N THR A 418 10.56 -2.10 28.05
CA THR A 418 11.50 -2.26 26.93
C THR A 418 12.12 -0.92 26.54
N ARG A 419 11.31 0.14 26.50
CA ARG A 419 11.75 1.51 26.19
C ARG A 419 12.78 2.01 27.22
N ASP A 420 12.53 1.77 28.52
CA ASP A 420 13.45 2.18 29.59
C ASP A 420 14.77 1.42 29.54
N GLU A 421 14.77 0.14 29.18
CA GLU A 421 16.01 -0.63 28.98
C GLU A 421 16.82 -0.08 27.78
N TYR A 422 16.16 0.33 26.69
CA TYR A 422 16.85 1.00 25.58
C TYR A 422 17.35 2.41 25.95
N PHE A 423 16.69 3.14 26.82
CA PHE A 423 17.22 4.41 27.34
C PHE A 423 18.51 4.20 28.14
N LYS A 424 18.58 3.16 28.99
CA LYS A 424 19.81 2.80 29.69
C LYS A 424 20.92 2.40 28.71
N TRP A 425 20.59 1.56 27.72
CA TRP A 425 21.50 1.16 26.67
C TRP A 425 22.05 2.37 25.89
N LEU A 426 21.20 3.30 25.47
CA LEU A 426 21.61 4.50 24.73
C LEU A 426 22.50 5.41 25.59
N ALA A 427 22.14 5.61 26.85
CA ALA A 427 22.93 6.41 27.80
C ALA A 427 24.35 5.84 27.97
N GLN A 428 24.50 4.52 28.10
CA GLN A 428 25.79 3.84 28.18
C GLN A 428 26.59 3.96 26.88
N LYS A 429 25.95 3.77 25.71
CA LYS A 429 26.64 3.82 24.40
C LYS A 429 27.20 5.21 24.06
N LEU A 430 26.54 6.26 24.51
CA LEU A 430 26.94 7.65 24.24
C LEU A 430 27.69 8.32 25.39
N ASP A 431 27.88 7.59 26.50
CA ASP A 431 28.49 8.12 27.74
C ASP A 431 27.79 9.43 28.20
N VAL A 432 26.45 9.37 28.32
CA VAL A 432 25.63 10.49 28.78
C VAL A 432 24.75 10.05 29.98
N PRO A 433 24.37 10.96 30.89
CA PRO A 433 23.51 10.62 32.01
C PRO A 433 22.15 10.10 31.55
N LEU A 434 21.69 8.97 32.13
CA LEU A 434 20.35 8.39 31.86
C LEU A 434 19.22 9.42 32.06
N ALA A 435 19.31 10.20 33.14
CA ALA A 435 18.34 11.25 33.42
C ALA A 435 18.20 12.30 32.30
N SER A 436 19.28 12.56 31.55
CA SER A 436 19.26 13.46 30.40
C SER A 436 18.50 12.85 29.23
N VAL A 437 18.71 11.55 28.96
CA VAL A 437 17.99 10.81 27.91
C VAL A 437 16.49 10.75 28.23
N GLN A 438 16.13 10.40 29.46
CA GLN A 438 14.73 10.34 29.92
C GLN A 438 14.05 11.70 29.81
N LYS A 439 14.72 12.78 30.25
CA LYS A 439 14.16 14.14 30.20
C LYS A 439 13.87 14.61 28.77
N VAL A 440 14.73 14.25 27.82
CA VAL A 440 14.51 14.53 26.39
C VAL A 440 13.33 13.72 25.86
N ALA A 441 13.26 12.43 26.21
CA ALA A 441 12.17 11.57 25.81
C ALA A 441 10.81 12.04 26.36
N GLU A 442 10.75 12.40 27.66
CA GLU A 442 9.56 12.97 28.31
C GLU A 442 9.09 14.25 27.63
N ARG A 443 10.03 15.18 27.34
CA ARG A 443 9.70 16.41 26.60
C ARG A 443 9.07 16.09 25.25
N ARG A 444 9.66 15.16 24.48
CA ARG A 444 9.13 14.77 23.17
C ARG A 444 7.77 14.07 23.25
N LEU A 445 7.57 13.21 24.24
CA LEU A 445 6.27 12.58 24.48
C LEU A 445 5.20 13.62 24.85
N PHE A 446 5.57 14.62 25.66
CA PHE A 446 4.70 15.71 26.05
C PHE A 446 4.37 16.66 24.89
N ASP A 447 5.37 17.02 24.08
CA ASP A 447 5.19 17.82 22.88
C ASP A 447 4.42 17.05 21.80
N GLY A 448 4.67 15.74 21.65
CA GLY A 448 3.94 14.84 20.76
C GLY A 448 2.49 14.59 21.20
N ALA A 449 2.20 14.61 22.50
CA ALA A 449 0.83 14.54 23.00
C ALA A 449 0.05 15.83 22.78
N ARG A 450 0.74 16.97 22.71
CA ARG A 450 0.14 18.27 22.33
C ARG A 450 0.04 18.45 20.82
N HIS A 451 0.97 17.86 20.04
CA HIS A 451 1.07 18.00 18.57
C HIS A 451 1.53 16.67 17.94
N PRO A 452 0.67 15.64 17.83
CA PRO A 452 1.08 14.32 17.35
C PRO A 452 1.66 14.33 15.91
N ALA A 453 1.32 15.33 15.10
CA ALA A 453 1.80 15.45 13.71
C ALA A 453 3.15 16.19 13.56
N SER A 454 3.56 17.04 14.51
CA SER A 454 4.76 17.87 14.37
C SER A 454 6.08 17.16 14.67
N ALA A 455 6.04 16.07 15.45
CA ALA A 455 7.23 15.32 15.84
C ALA A 455 7.87 14.53 14.67
N VAL A 456 7.06 14.10 13.72
CA VAL A 456 7.51 13.28 12.55
C VAL A 456 8.29 14.13 11.53
N ARG A 457 8.09 15.46 11.49
CA ARG A 457 8.53 16.32 10.40
C ARG A 457 9.89 17.03 10.60
N ARG A 458 10.42 17.09 11.82
CA ARG A 458 11.64 17.89 12.12
C ARG A 458 12.97 17.17 11.88
N GLN A 459 13.00 15.88 11.55
CA GLN A 459 14.24 15.11 11.39
C GLN A 459 14.39 14.33 10.09
N ALA A 460 13.43 14.41 9.18
CA ALA A 460 13.67 13.96 7.81
C ALA A 460 14.48 15.06 7.10
N GLY A 461 15.78 14.94 7.08
CA GLY A 461 16.63 15.67 6.15
C GLY A 461 16.04 15.53 4.76
N ALA A 462 16.05 16.63 3.99
CA ALA A 462 15.46 16.83 2.67
C ALA A 462 15.04 15.54 1.93
N VAL A 463 13.80 15.12 2.13
CA VAL A 463 13.18 14.05 1.34
C VAL A 463 12.86 14.65 -0.02
N PRO A 464 13.29 14.04 -1.14
CA PRO A 464 12.81 14.44 -2.46
C PRO A 464 11.28 14.36 -2.48
N PRO A 465 10.61 15.24 -3.25
CA PRO A 465 9.16 15.36 -3.23
C PRO A 465 8.50 13.99 -3.50
N PRO A 466 7.48 13.60 -2.73
CA PRO A 466 6.80 12.33 -2.93
C PRO A 466 6.19 12.30 -4.33
N LYS A 467 6.40 11.20 -5.04
CA LYS A 467 5.63 10.90 -6.26
C LYS A 467 4.14 11.01 -5.94
N PRO A 468 3.28 11.47 -6.85
CA PRO A 468 1.86 11.70 -6.60
C PRO A 468 1.22 10.44 -6.02
N ARG A 469 0.77 10.53 -4.78
CA ARG A 469 -0.05 9.49 -4.12
C ARG A 469 -1.43 9.51 -4.77
N ASN A 470 -2.13 8.38 -4.76
CA ASN A 470 -3.57 8.33 -5.03
C ASN A 470 -4.27 9.24 -4.02
N THR A 471 -4.48 10.49 -4.42
CA THR A 471 -5.01 11.54 -3.54
C THR A 471 -6.52 11.38 -3.51
N THR A 472 -7.10 11.17 -2.34
CA THR A 472 -8.55 11.31 -2.16
C THR A 472 -8.90 12.80 -2.28
N LEU A 473 -10.17 13.12 -2.61
CA LEU A 473 -10.64 14.52 -2.66
C LEU A 473 -10.31 15.26 -1.36
N GLU A 474 -10.52 14.62 -0.22
CA GLU A 474 -10.25 15.21 1.09
C GLU A 474 -8.77 15.56 1.30
N ASN A 475 -7.86 14.70 0.84
CA ASN A 475 -6.41 14.99 0.92
C ASN A 475 -6.00 16.12 -0.02
N ALA A 476 -6.55 16.17 -1.24
CA ALA A 476 -6.29 17.25 -2.18
C ALA A 476 -6.79 18.61 -1.66
N VAL A 477 -7.97 18.62 -1.04
CA VAL A 477 -8.53 19.81 -0.38
C VAL A 477 -7.69 20.22 0.82
N PHE A 478 -7.20 19.26 1.61
CA PHE A 478 -6.32 19.55 2.74
C PHE A 478 -4.97 20.15 2.30
N GLU A 479 -4.33 19.58 1.28
CA GLU A 479 -3.09 20.13 0.71
C GLU A 479 -3.30 21.55 0.17
N LEU A 480 -4.42 21.80 -0.53
CA LEU A 480 -4.79 23.13 -0.98
C LEU A 480 -5.04 24.08 0.20
N LEU A 481 -5.73 23.63 1.25
CA LEU A 481 -6.00 24.42 2.45
C LEU A 481 -4.72 24.94 3.09
N VAL A 482 -3.69 24.08 3.23
CA VAL A 482 -2.38 24.50 3.75
C VAL A 482 -1.77 25.62 2.90
N LEU A 483 -1.85 25.53 1.57
CA LEU A 483 -1.29 26.54 0.66
C LEU A 483 -2.02 27.86 0.71
N ILE A 484 -3.37 27.86 0.77
CA ILE A 484 -4.18 29.08 0.82
C ILE A 484 -4.13 29.76 2.19
N LEU A 485 -3.81 29.03 3.25
CA LEU A 485 -3.52 29.58 4.59
C LEU A 485 -2.13 30.21 4.65
N ASP A 486 -1.15 29.69 3.91
CA ASP A 486 0.21 30.18 3.88
C ASP A 486 0.40 31.39 2.95
N SER A 487 -0.43 31.53 1.91
CA SER A 487 -0.23 32.56 0.87
C SER A 487 -1.52 33.10 0.28
N GLU A 488 -1.73 34.41 0.43
CA GLU A 488 -2.84 35.13 -0.18
C GLU A 488 -2.86 35.00 -1.71
N ALA A 489 -1.69 34.92 -2.35
CA ALA A 489 -1.58 34.72 -3.80
C ALA A 489 -2.15 33.38 -4.25
N TYR A 490 -1.89 32.29 -3.50
CA TYR A 490 -2.50 31.00 -3.77
C TYR A 490 -4.00 31.00 -3.46
N ALA A 491 -4.45 31.72 -2.43
CA ALA A 491 -5.88 31.87 -2.13
C ALA A 491 -6.63 32.57 -3.27
N LYS A 492 -6.10 33.67 -3.79
CA LYS A 492 -6.71 34.38 -4.94
C LYS A 492 -6.74 33.53 -6.20
N ASN A 493 -5.63 32.85 -6.54
CA ASN A 493 -5.58 31.96 -7.70
C ASN A 493 -6.58 30.81 -7.58
N ALA A 494 -6.73 30.21 -6.38
CA ALA A 494 -7.67 29.14 -6.15
C ALA A 494 -9.13 29.60 -6.16
N ALA A 495 -9.42 30.85 -5.76
CA ALA A 495 -10.75 31.43 -5.90
C ALA A 495 -11.16 31.56 -7.37
N ASP A 496 -10.23 31.94 -8.24
CA ASP A 496 -10.47 32.04 -9.68
C ASP A 496 -10.54 30.68 -10.39
N ASP A 497 -9.75 29.69 -9.93
CA ASP A 497 -9.60 28.40 -10.58
C ASP A 497 -10.69 27.38 -10.19
N LEU A 498 -11.27 27.48 -8.99
CA LEU A 498 -12.19 26.48 -8.43
C LEU A 498 -13.63 26.99 -8.38
N PRO A 499 -14.57 26.32 -9.06
CA PRO A 499 -15.98 26.66 -8.97
C PRO A 499 -16.54 26.40 -7.56
N GLU A 500 -17.57 27.14 -7.21
CA GLU A 500 -18.31 26.97 -5.95
C GLU A 500 -18.78 25.52 -5.78
N GLY A 501 -18.63 24.97 -4.59
CA GLY A 501 -18.96 23.58 -4.27
C GLY A 501 -17.99 22.51 -4.79
N ALA A 502 -16.91 22.86 -5.48
CA ALA A 502 -15.91 21.90 -5.95
C ALA A 502 -15.15 21.19 -4.80
N ARG A 503 -15.04 21.84 -3.64
CA ARG A 503 -14.20 21.41 -2.51
C ARG A 503 -14.88 20.41 -1.58
N GLY A 504 -16.19 20.19 -1.75
CA GLY A 504 -16.99 19.24 -0.96
C GLY A 504 -17.43 19.80 0.41
N GLU A 505 -18.19 18.99 1.13
CA GLU A 505 -18.84 19.38 2.41
C GLU A 505 -18.01 18.99 3.65
N SER A 506 -16.80 18.45 3.49
CA SER A 506 -15.90 18.13 4.61
C SER A 506 -15.48 19.40 5.36
N VAL A 507 -15.07 19.28 6.62
CA VAL A 507 -14.59 20.42 7.41
C VAL A 507 -13.45 21.18 6.70
N PRO A 508 -12.41 20.52 6.17
CA PRO A 508 -11.42 21.20 5.34
C PRO A 508 -11.99 21.87 4.09
N GLY A 509 -12.99 21.26 3.44
CA GLY A 509 -13.67 21.81 2.27
C GLY A 509 -14.41 23.11 2.58
N ARG A 510 -15.21 23.13 3.66
CA ARG A 510 -15.91 24.33 4.13
C ARG A 510 -14.95 25.43 4.57
N ALA A 511 -13.86 25.08 5.26
CA ALA A 511 -12.82 26.01 5.65
C ALA A 511 -12.16 26.65 4.42
N ALA A 512 -11.78 25.85 3.43
CA ALA A 512 -11.20 26.33 2.18
C ALA A 512 -12.18 27.29 1.45
N GLU A 513 -13.47 26.94 1.38
CA GLU A 513 -14.51 27.79 0.77
C GLU A 513 -14.57 29.17 1.42
N CYS A 514 -14.65 29.23 2.76
CA CYS A 514 -14.70 30.49 3.50
C CYS A 514 -13.43 31.34 3.32
N ILE A 515 -12.25 30.71 3.34
CA ILE A 515 -10.97 31.41 3.15
C ILE A 515 -10.85 31.99 1.74
N LEU A 516 -11.30 31.26 0.72
CA LEU A 516 -11.27 31.73 -0.66
C LEU A 516 -12.26 32.87 -0.90
N LEU A 517 -13.45 32.81 -0.30
CA LEU A 517 -14.41 33.92 -0.34
C LEU A 517 -13.83 35.18 0.34
N SER A 518 -13.19 35.02 1.49
CA SER A 518 -12.53 36.15 2.17
C SER A 518 -11.36 36.71 1.36
N ALA A 519 -10.58 35.85 0.70
CA ALA A 519 -9.49 36.30 -0.18
C ALA A 519 -10.01 37.07 -1.40
N ALA A 520 -11.12 36.65 -2.00
CA ALA A 520 -11.78 37.35 -3.08
C ALA A 520 -12.29 38.73 -2.66
N ASN A 521 -12.71 38.88 -1.40
CA ASN A 521 -13.20 40.13 -0.81
C ASN A 521 -12.07 41.03 -0.25
N GLY A 522 -10.82 40.58 -0.25
CA GLY A 522 -9.67 41.30 0.32
C GLY A 522 -9.52 41.21 1.83
N GLU A 523 -10.22 40.27 2.48
CA GLU A 523 -10.23 40.05 3.93
C GLU A 523 -9.45 38.80 4.35
N TRP A 524 -8.47 38.36 3.55
CA TRP A 524 -7.75 37.11 3.74
C TRP A 524 -7.00 37.02 5.08
N HIS A 525 -6.44 38.13 5.58
CA HIS A 525 -5.61 38.12 6.81
C HIS A 525 -6.38 37.70 8.06
N ASP A 526 -7.66 38.01 8.15
CA ASP A 526 -8.50 37.72 9.31
C ASP A 526 -9.30 36.40 9.13
N ALA A 527 -9.31 35.85 7.92
CA ALA A 527 -10.10 34.68 7.55
C ALA A 527 -9.74 33.42 8.35
N PRO A 528 -8.46 33.04 8.56
CA PRO A 528 -8.11 31.80 9.24
C PRO A 528 -8.68 31.69 10.67
N SER A 529 -8.55 32.79 11.44
CA SER A 529 -9.03 32.82 12.82
C SER A 529 -10.56 32.87 12.91
N SER A 530 -11.22 33.63 12.03
CA SER A 530 -12.68 33.75 12.02
C SER A 530 -13.35 32.45 11.55
N VAL A 531 -12.78 31.74 10.58
CA VAL A 531 -13.27 30.44 10.10
C VAL A 531 -13.14 29.36 11.16
N LEU A 532 -11.99 29.32 11.89
CA LEU A 532 -11.78 28.37 12.99
C LEU A 532 -12.86 28.57 14.06
N THR A 533 -13.04 29.82 14.51
CA THR A 533 -14.03 30.15 15.55
C THR A 533 -15.45 29.81 15.12
N SER A 534 -15.82 30.09 13.87
CA SER A 534 -17.15 29.80 13.33
C SER A 534 -17.45 28.31 13.30
N LEU A 535 -16.50 27.49 12.80
CA LEU A 535 -16.67 26.05 12.70
C LEU A 535 -16.67 25.36 14.08
N GLU A 536 -15.89 25.86 15.05
CA GLU A 536 -15.95 25.39 16.45
C GLU A 536 -17.31 25.69 17.09
N MET A 537 -17.86 26.87 16.86
CA MET A 537 -19.21 27.24 17.36
C MET A 537 -20.32 26.38 16.76
N GLU A 538 -20.12 25.86 15.55
CA GLU A 538 -21.03 24.90 14.90
C GLU A 538 -20.86 23.46 15.44
N GLY A 539 -19.91 23.20 16.35
CA GLY A 539 -19.59 21.89 16.90
C GLY A 539 -18.88 20.96 15.91
N ALA A 540 -18.21 21.51 14.89
CA ALA A 540 -17.44 20.74 13.94
C ALA A 540 -16.10 20.27 14.54
N ASP A 541 -15.60 19.10 14.11
CA ASP A 541 -14.25 18.65 14.43
C ASP A 541 -13.23 19.43 13.60
N VAL A 542 -12.64 20.47 14.21
CA VAL A 542 -11.68 21.37 13.55
C VAL A 542 -10.22 20.89 13.64
N SER A 543 -9.95 19.69 14.11
CA SER A 543 -8.59 19.17 14.31
C SER A 543 -7.75 19.26 13.02
N LYS A 544 -8.31 18.95 11.86
CA LYS A 544 -7.64 19.08 10.57
C LYS A 544 -7.39 20.52 10.14
N LEU A 545 -8.24 21.46 10.54
CA LEU A 545 -8.02 22.88 10.25
C LEU A 545 -6.87 23.45 11.10
N VAL A 546 -6.81 23.05 12.38
CA VAL A 546 -5.69 23.41 13.27
C VAL A 546 -4.38 22.83 12.72
N GLU A 547 -4.37 21.57 12.27
CA GLU A 547 -3.22 20.95 11.63
C GLU A 547 -2.77 21.73 10.37
N ALA A 548 -3.70 22.16 9.53
CA ALA A 548 -3.39 22.94 8.33
C ALA A 548 -2.79 24.32 8.69
N LEU A 549 -3.31 24.99 9.73
CA LEU A 549 -2.78 26.26 10.24
C LEU A 549 -1.36 26.13 10.78
N ASP A 550 -1.07 25.07 11.53
CA ASP A 550 0.27 24.79 12.05
C ASP A 550 1.27 24.55 10.91
N LEU A 551 0.86 23.81 9.88
CA LEU A 551 1.67 23.57 8.70
C LEU A 551 1.95 24.85 7.90
N ALA A 552 0.92 25.68 7.68
CA ALA A 552 1.06 26.96 7.00
C ALA A 552 1.96 27.92 7.76
N SER A 553 1.84 28.01 9.09
CA SER A 553 2.70 28.82 9.95
C SER A 553 4.17 28.40 9.87
N GLY A 554 4.44 27.10 9.79
CA GLY A 554 5.78 26.57 9.59
C GLY A 554 6.39 27.00 8.26
N HIS A 555 5.61 26.97 7.17
CA HIS A 555 6.05 27.41 5.84
C HIS A 555 6.32 28.91 5.79
N SER A 556 5.47 29.74 6.40
CA SER A 556 5.67 31.19 6.48
C SER A 556 6.95 31.56 7.22
N ALA A 557 7.27 30.89 8.33
CA ALA A 557 8.50 31.09 9.08
C ALA A 557 9.75 30.72 8.25
N GLU A 558 9.69 29.63 7.50
CA GLU A 558 10.77 29.17 6.63
C GLU A 558 11.02 30.17 5.47
N ARG A 559 9.97 30.67 4.82
CA ARG A 559 10.07 31.69 3.77
C ARG A 559 10.62 33.03 4.31
N ALA A 560 10.21 33.44 5.50
CA ALA A 560 10.72 34.63 6.14
C ALA A 560 12.24 34.54 6.43
N ALA A 561 12.69 33.37 6.91
CA ALA A 561 14.11 33.11 7.13
C ALA A 561 14.92 33.11 5.82
N ILE A 562 14.40 32.56 4.73
CA ILE A 562 15.03 32.59 3.41
C ILE A 562 15.13 34.02 2.86
N ARG A 563 14.06 34.84 2.97
CA ARG A 563 14.07 36.24 2.54
C ARG A 563 15.03 37.08 3.33
N ALA A 564 15.06 36.96 4.66
CA ALA A 564 15.99 37.66 5.52
C ALA A 564 17.46 37.31 5.19
N ALA A 565 17.73 36.05 4.85
CA ALA A 565 19.06 35.61 4.41
C ALA A 565 19.48 36.19 3.03
N GLN A 566 18.51 36.50 2.15
CA GLN A 566 18.75 37.12 0.84
C GLN A 566 18.97 38.63 0.94
N GLU A 567 18.31 39.34 1.87
CA GLU A 567 18.43 40.79 2.07
C GLU A 567 19.72 41.16 2.79
N ASP A 568 20.25 40.32 3.67
CA ASP A 568 21.45 40.60 4.48
C ASP A 568 22.77 40.35 3.75
N GLY A 569 22.82 39.95 2.50
CA GLY A 569 23.97 39.93 1.57
C GLY A 569 25.39 39.64 2.11
N LYS A 570 25.59 39.40 3.39
CA LYS A 570 26.89 39.29 4.09
C LYS A 570 27.04 38.10 5.05
N ASN A 571 26.02 37.38 5.38
CA ASN A 571 26.15 36.18 6.24
C ASN A 571 25.49 34.97 5.58
N ALA A 572 26.26 33.91 5.36
CA ALA A 572 25.73 32.64 4.94
C ALA A 572 24.66 32.15 5.94
N PRO A 573 23.50 31.66 5.47
CA PRO A 573 22.48 31.15 6.36
C PRO A 573 23.03 30.02 7.23
N PRO A 574 22.52 29.81 8.44
CA PRO A 574 22.94 28.69 9.30
C PRO A 574 22.84 27.36 8.55
N ALA A 575 23.73 26.44 8.85
CA ALA A 575 23.88 25.16 8.12
C ALA A 575 22.57 24.35 7.96
N SER A 576 21.57 24.62 8.79
CA SER A 576 20.22 24.04 8.69
C SER A 576 19.38 24.64 7.55
N CYS A 577 19.75 25.81 6.99
CA CYS A 577 19.05 26.49 5.89
C CYS A 577 19.80 26.38 4.54
N GLN A 578 21.01 25.84 4.50
CA GLN A 578 21.82 25.72 3.27
C GLN A 578 21.32 24.67 2.26
N ALA A 579 20.30 23.89 2.58
CA ALA A 579 19.81 22.78 1.73
C ALA A 579 18.59 23.12 0.86
N ALA A 580 17.97 24.29 0.98
CA ALA A 580 16.80 24.64 0.17
C ALA A 580 17.17 25.67 -0.90
N ASP A 581 17.34 25.22 -2.14
CA ASP A 581 17.34 26.09 -3.30
C ASP A 581 15.96 26.79 -3.36
N PRO A 582 15.89 28.15 -3.30
CA PRO A 582 14.61 28.88 -3.33
C PRO A 582 13.75 28.54 -4.54
N ASP A 583 14.39 28.22 -5.67
CA ASP A 583 13.73 27.83 -6.91
C ASP A 583 13.07 26.44 -6.79
N LEU A 584 13.69 25.52 -6.06
CA LEU A 584 13.12 24.18 -5.76
C LEU A 584 11.92 24.26 -4.81
N SER A 585 11.96 25.16 -3.82
CA SER A 585 10.85 25.35 -2.87
C SER A 585 9.63 25.95 -3.57
N GLU A 586 9.80 26.99 -4.38
CA GLU A 586 8.71 27.60 -5.14
C GLU A 586 8.13 26.61 -6.18
N LYS A 587 8.98 25.84 -6.84
CA LYS A 587 8.57 24.78 -7.76
C LYS A 587 7.75 23.71 -7.05
N PHE A 588 8.13 23.32 -5.83
CA PHE A 588 7.38 22.36 -5.00
C PHE A 588 5.98 22.87 -4.67
N PHE A 589 5.85 24.10 -4.16
CA PHE A 589 4.54 24.68 -3.83
C PHE A 589 3.65 24.82 -5.06
N ARG A 590 4.19 25.26 -6.18
CA ARG A 590 3.48 25.34 -7.46
C ARG A 590 3.01 23.97 -7.94
N ASN A 591 3.82 22.94 -7.82
CA ASN A 591 3.45 21.58 -8.20
C ASN A 591 2.37 21.01 -7.28
N THR A 592 2.43 21.26 -5.98
CA THR A 592 1.41 20.85 -5.02
C THR A 592 0.09 21.54 -5.33
N TYR A 593 0.11 22.86 -5.57
CA TYR A 593 -1.07 23.62 -5.99
C TYR A 593 -1.70 23.03 -7.28
N ASN A 594 -0.91 22.89 -8.33
CA ASN A 594 -1.38 22.37 -9.61
C ASN A 594 -1.95 20.95 -9.48
N SER A 595 -1.32 20.09 -8.67
CA SER A 595 -1.79 18.73 -8.42
C SER A 595 -3.12 18.72 -7.69
N SER A 596 -3.25 19.49 -6.63
CA SER A 596 -4.45 19.55 -5.79
C SER A 596 -5.63 20.16 -6.53
N VAL A 597 -5.43 21.30 -7.22
CA VAL A 597 -6.48 21.96 -8.03
C VAL A 597 -6.93 21.06 -9.18
N ARG A 598 -6.00 20.42 -9.88
CA ARG A 598 -6.35 19.48 -10.96
C ARG A 598 -7.19 18.32 -10.45
N PHE A 599 -6.84 17.75 -9.28
CA PHE A 599 -7.59 16.64 -8.69
C PHE A 599 -9.01 17.07 -8.29
N ILE A 600 -9.14 18.19 -7.59
CA ILE A 600 -10.42 18.74 -7.15
C ILE A 600 -11.34 19.03 -8.35
N LEU A 601 -10.82 19.66 -9.41
CA LEU A 601 -11.58 19.92 -10.62
C LEU A 601 -11.96 18.65 -11.37
N THR A 602 -11.07 17.64 -11.40
CA THR A 602 -11.39 16.36 -12.04
C THR A 602 -12.55 15.68 -11.33
N ASP A 603 -12.53 15.61 -9.99
CA ASP A 603 -13.61 15.03 -9.19
C ASP A 603 -14.92 15.80 -9.35
N TYR A 604 -14.87 17.15 -9.25
CA TYR A 604 -16.03 18.02 -9.44
C TYR A 604 -16.67 17.80 -10.81
N TYR A 605 -15.91 17.86 -11.89
CA TYR A 605 -16.43 17.70 -13.25
C TYR A 605 -16.93 16.28 -13.52
N GLN A 606 -16.31 15.26 -12.95
CA GLN A 606 -16.80 13.89 -13.07
C GLN A 606 -18.15 13.70 -12.35
N ARG A 607 -18.32 14.22 -11.14
CA ARG A 607 -19.58 14.20 -10.40
C ARG A 607 -20.67 14.97 -11.15
N ARG A 608 -20.36 16.18 -11.60
CA ARG A 608 -21.30 17.01 -12.35
C ARG A 608 -21.74 16.35 -13.66
N ARG A 609 -20.81 15.74 -14.38
CA ARG A 609 -21.12 15.01 -15.61
C ARG A 609 -22.03 13.80 -15.35
N ALA A 610 -21.79 13.05 -14.28
CA ALA A 610 -22.64 11.91 -13.90
C ALA A 610 -24.07 12.35 -13.54
N GLU A 611 -24.21 13.45 -12.80
CA GLU A 611 -25.49 14.06 -12.46
C GLU A 611 -26.28 14.49 -13.72
N LEU A 612 -25.62 15.19 -14.63
CA LEU A 612 -26.24 15.63 -15.89
C LEU A 612 -26.65 14.46 -16.78
N HIS A 613 -25.84 13.39 -16.84
CA HIS A 613 -26.21 12.16 -17.54
C HIS A 613 -27.44 11.49 -16.91
N ALA A 614 -27.53 11.45 -15.59
CA ALA A 614 -28.70 10.90 -14.90
C ALA A 614 -29.96 11.71 -15.19
N ARG A 615 -29.86 13.05 -15.15
CA ARG A 615 -30.96 13.96 -15.51
C ARG A 615 -31.38 13.82 -16.98
N ALA A 616 -30.42 13.76 -17.90
CA ALA A 616 -30.71 13.58 -19.33
C ALA A 616 -31.37 12.23 -19.63
N LYS A 617 -31.02 11.17 -18.86
CA LYS A 617 -31.66 9.85 -19.00
C LYS A 617 -33.10 9.81 -18.48
N ALA A 618 -33.43 10.65 -17.52
CA ALA A 618 -34.78 10.74 -16.95
C ALA A 618 -35.77 11.52 -17.85
N LEU A 619 -35.29 12.27 -18.84
CA LEU A 619 -36.13 13.06 -19.75
C LEU A 619 -36.50 12.26 -21.02
N PRO A 620 -37.67 12.50 -21.62
CA PRO A 620 -38.06 11.96 -22.93
C PRO A 620 -37.04 12.29 -24.04
N GLN A 621 -36.98 11.45 -25.08
CA GLN A 621 -35.96 11.59 -26.15
C GLN A 621 -36.03 12.90 -26.90
N ASP A 622 -37.23 13.46 -27.04
CA ASP A 622 -37.59 14.65 -27.79
C ASP A 622 -37.69 15.92 -26.92
N ALA A 623 -37.41 15.84 -25.62
CA ALA A 623 -37.41 16.98 -24.72
C ALA A 623 -36.32 18.01 -25.10
N PRO A 624 -36.64 19.30 -25.32
CA PRO A 624 -35.68 20.33 -25.71
C PRO A 624 -34.58 20.54 -24.65
N GLU A 625 -34.90 20.34 -23.36
CA GLU A 625 -33.97 20.44 -22.23
C GLU A 625 -32.87 19.36 -22.28
N ARG A 626 -33.16 18.20 -22.87
CA ARG A 626 -32.20 17.12 -23.02
C ARG A 626 -31.02 17.52 -23.90
N LYS A 627 -31.22 18.29 -24.95
CA LYS A 627 -30.16 18.81 -25.81
C LYS A 627 -29.24 19.75 -25.04
N ALA A 628 -29.77 20.65 -24.24
CA ALA A 628 -28.99 21.56 -23.41
C ALA A 628 -28.11 20.82 -22.40
N LEU A 629 -28.64 19.73 -21.77
CA LEU A 629 -27.87 18.89 -20.88
C LEU A 629 -26.71 18.18 -21.59
N PHE A 630 -26.92 17.70 -22.82
CA PHE A 630 -25.81 17.09 -23.60
C PHE A 630 -24.75 18.10 -24.04
N ASP A 631 -25.15 19.36 -24.34
CA ASP A 631 -24.19 20.42 -24.65
C ASP A 631 -23.33 20.76 -23.41
N GLU A 632 -23.93 20.81 -22.19
CA GLU A 632 -23.22 20.99 -20.93
C GLU A 632 -22.26 19.80 -20.63
N ILE A 633 -22.71 18.56 -20.84
CA ILE A 633 -21.86 17.34 -20.70
C ILE A 633 -20.66 17.41 -21.64
N LYS A 634 -20.85 17.87 -22.87
CA LYS A 634 -19.77 18.02 -23.85
C LYS A 634 -18.77 19.11 -23.42
N ALA A 635 -19.24 20.23 -22.90
CA ALA A 635 -18.40 21.30 -22.38
C ALA A 635 -17.54 20.81 -21.18
N ILE A 636 -18.14 20.05 -20.25
CA ILE A 636 -17.44 19.44 -19.13
C ILE A 636 -16.39 18.43 -19.60
N SER A 637 -16.71 17.63 -20.62
CA SER A 637 -15.75 16.65 -21.18
C SER A 637 -14.55 17.33 -21.82
N SER A 638 -14.77 18.48 -22.50
CA SER A 638 -13.68 19.30 -23.03
C SER A 638 -12.84 19.94 -21.93
N ALA A 639 -13.46 20.43 -20.86
CA ALA A 639 -12.75 20.97 -19.70
C ALA A 639 -11.86 19.90 -19.04
N LEU A 640 -12.38 18.68 -18.80
CA LEU A 640 -11.61 17.56 -18.27
C LEU A 640 -10.38 17.21 -19.12
N PHE A 641 -10.49 17.32 -20.42
CA PHE A 641 -9.37 17.07 -21.34
C PHE A 641 -8.26 18.13 -21.24
N GLU A 642 -8.61 19.37 -20.95
CA GLU A 642 -7.66 20.48 -20.84
C GLU A 642 -6.97 20.57 -19.45
N LEU A 643 -7.53 19.99 -18.38
CA LEU A 643 -6.98 20.09 -17.03
C LEU A 643 -5.49 19.67 -16.92
N PRO A 644 -5.03 18.55 -17.54
CA PRO A 644 -3.62 18.16 -17.45
C PRO A 644 -2.66 19.13 -18.12
N ARG A 645 -3.14 19.94 -19.07
CA ARG A 645 -2.36 20.98 -19.75
C ARG A 645 -2.32 22.25 -18.94
N LYS A 646 -3.49 22.69 -18.40
CA LYS A 646 -3.62 23.91 -17.60
C LYS A 646 -2.85 23.81 -16.27
N TYR A 647 -2.97 22.66 -15.58
CA TYR A 647 -2.34 22.42 -14.28
C TYR A 647 -1.20 21.38 -14.40
N ARG A 648 -0.17 21.72 -15.17
CA ARG A 648 0.96 20.85 -15.42
C ARG A 648 1.90 20.83 -14.20
N VAL A 649 2.19 19.61 -13.71
CA VAL A 649 3.25 19.37 -12.74
C VAL A 649 4.57 19.30 -13.49
N VAL A 650 5.52 20.16 -13.12
CA VAL A 650 6.86 20.22 -13.74
C VAL A 650 7.79 19.34 -12.93
N ILE A 651 8.22 18.25 -13.54
CA ILE A 651 9.14 17.26 -12.94
C ILE A 651 10.57 17.80 -12.90
#